data_db04e9cb44835bf3758feb88e39db3b2
#
_entry.id   db04e9cb44835bf3758feb88e39db3b2
#
_cell.length_a   1.000
_cell.length_b   1.000
_cell.length_c   1.000
_cell.angle_alpha   90.00
_cell.angle_beta   90.00
_cell.angle_gamma   90.00
#
_symmetry.space_group_name_H-M   'P 1'
#
loop_
_entity.id
_entity.type
_entity.pdbx_description
1 polymer ?
#
loop_
_entity_poly.entity_id
_entity_poly.type
_entity_poly.pdbx_seq_one_letter_code
_entity_poly.pdbx_strand_id
1 'polypeptide(L)'
;MTELLACGALLIAVALVGSTEDDPPSDSGATLYVAPDGDDGNPGTESSPVATLHRARDVVRTLKKSLSGPMTVLVRGGTYCLSDTLVFGPEDSGTDAQPITYAAYRGEKPTISGGMQLKPEWKPYRDGIMKCAVPAGMSFTQLFVNGQRRIRARYPNFDPERPLMGDSGYINATGGGDGEFYFDPETFTRKKWRRPTEAIVHIFPSGYWNNAQYRVKAVDWDRCAVILGEGGWQTHEYLAPNHFDENSRFFIDNVFEELDAPDEWYLDEESGILYFKPPEGLDLATATVEVTQRKRLMELKGSRQQPVTHIRLVGFRFTQTETTYMDEYEVPSTGDWGIHRGGAIFLEGTEDCAVEDCFFDAVGGNAVFVSNHNRRVRIYGNTFTHSGDSAVCLCGKNNMVEAEWQCEFCGAERPWTFTDVEDYPADCLVTNNLIHHIGEYGKQVAGVFISISRDNTISHNHIHDMPRTAICINDPFWGGHVVEYNDIHNTVLETDDHGGFNAWGRGHYWCLALNDIAASHEAGDVKRDARFPTIIRYNRFRDQDNYGIVMDDGASNFHVYNNLCLGVGVQNRNGEYRIIENNVFVNPCQAIGYEVGHENNHDQFLRNIVVVNADLGGVPDGERSLGFRDQNAGGGGDHVYRVGYPPKQGQWVDEIDYNVLFNYAGEFSVDFVPRNGEPETLSWEQWRELGFDKHSVRTDPMFLDPANGDYRVAPSSPALKLGFRNFDTSRFGLLPDFPRDRWR
;
A
#
# COMPACT_ATOMS: atom_id res chain seq x y z
N MET A 1 9.75 -21.66 -64.25
CA MET A 1 8.71 -22.07 -63.26
C MET A 1 8.76 -21.07 -62.10
N THR A 2 7.92 -20.12 -62.24
CA THR A 2 7.82 -18.92 -61.38
C THR A 2 6.65 -19.16 -60.40
N GLU A 3 6.96 -19.30 -59.12
CA GLU A 3 5.89 -19.30 -58.10
C GLU A 3 5.60 -17.84 -57.72
N LEU A 4 4.40 -17.42 -58.04
CA LEU A 4 3.81 -16.18 -57.56
C LEU A 4 3.33 -16.38 -56.09
N LEU A 5 3.99 -15.70 -55.17
CA LEU A 5 3.44 -15.44 -53.83
C LEU A 5 2.35 -14.36 -53.95
N ALA A 6 1.09 -14.80 -53.82
CA ALA A 6 -0.04 -13.89 -53.71
C ALA A 6 -0.04 -13.30 -52.31
N CYS A 7 0.36 -12.05 -52.20
CA CYS A 7 0.19 -11.24 -50.97
C CYS A 7 -1.28 -10.77 -50.93
N GLY A 8 -2.13 -11.47 -50.20
CA GLY A 8 -3.52 -11.04 -49.94
C GLY A 8 -3.53 -9.78 -49.11
N ALA A 9 -3.76 -8.65 -49.73
CA ALA A 9 -4.06 -7.41 -49.00
C ALA A 9 -5.44 -7.54 -48.37
N LEU A 10 -5.49 -7.79 -47.06
CA LEU A 10 -6.69 -7.76 -46.27
C LEU A 10 -7.15 -6.29 -46.13
N LEU A 11 -8.16 -5.89 -46.88
CA LEU A 11 -8.80 -4.59 -46.75
C LEU A 11 -9.56 -4.57 -45.40
N ILE A 12 -8.97 -3.97 -44.38
CA ILE A 12 -9.61 -3.73 -43.11
C ILE A 12 -10.55 -2.53 -43.30
N ALA A 13 -11.87 -2.78 -43.30
CA ALA A 13 -12.87 -1.72 -43.29
C ALA A 13 -12.96 -1.14 -41.87
N VAL A 14 -12.31 0.00 -41.64
CA VAL A 14 -12.41 0.79 -40.42
C VAL A 14 -13.64 1.66 -40.55
N ALA A 15 -14.53 1.63 -39.55
CA ALA A 15 -15.65 2.56 -39.48
C ALA A 15 -15.11 3.98 -39.15
N LEU A 16 -15.00 4.83 -40.16
CA LEU A 16 -14.75 6.24 -40.04
C LEU A 16 -16.01 6.88 -39.44
N VAL A 17 -15.86 7.55 -38.28
CA VAL A 17 -16.92 8.42 -37.76
C VAL A 17 -16.98 9.65 -38.67
N GLY A 18 -18.00 9.75 -39.53
CA GLY A 18 -18.17 10.85 -40.47
C GLY A 18 -18.44 12.15 -39.74
N SER A 19 -17.60 13.16 -40.00
CA SER A 19 -17.88 14.55 -39.71
C SER A 19 -18.91 15.11 -40.69
N THR A 20 -19.73 16.07 -40.26
CA THR A 20 -20.66 16.81 -41.12
C THR A 20 -19.88 17.73 -42.09
N GLU A 21 -20.40 18.00 -43.28
CA GLU A 21 -19.75 18.54 -44.51
C GLU A 21 -19.11 19.93 -44.41
N ASP A 22 -18.86 20.54 -43.23
CA ASP A 22 -18.28 21.89 -43.12
C ASP A 22 -17.10 22.02 -42.15
N ASP A 23 -16.51 20.90 -41.64
CA ASP A 23 -15.31 20.95 -40.82
C ASP A 23 -14.03 20.75 -41.68
N PRO A 24 -12.91 21.49 -41.38
CA PRO A 24 -11.61 21.20 -42.01
C PRO A 24 -11.24 19.78 -41.68
N PRO A 25 -10.40 19.09 -42.53
CA PRO A 25 -10.10 17.67 -42.37
C PRO A 25 -9.61 17.40 -40.95
N SER A 26 -10.51 16.90 -40.12
CA SER A 26 -10.19 16.46 -38.77
C SER A 26 -9.23 15.27 -38.89
N ASP A 27 -8.17 15.27 -38.11
CA ASP A 27 -7.28 14.15 -37.95
C ASP A 27 -8.11 12.89 -37.73
N SER A 28 -8.11 11.98 -38.69
CA SER A 28 -8.99 10.80 -38.69
C SER A 28 -8.52 9.81 -37.62
N GLY A 29 -9.23 9.78 -36.50
CA GLY A 29 -9.08 8.77 -35.46
C GLY A 29 -9.65 7.42 -35.89
N ALA A 30 -9.33 6.35 -35.18
CA ALA A 30 -9.88 5.01 -35.40
C ALA A 30 -10.48 4.42 -34.11
N THR A 31 -11.59 3.70 -34.27
CA THR A 31 -12.21 2.92 -33.19
C THR A 31 -12.21 1.44 -33.56
N LEU A 32 -11.70 0.63 -32.65
CA LEU A 32 -11.64 -0.82 -32.74
C LEU A 32 -12.50 -1.43 -31.64
N TYR A 33 -13.16 -2.57 -31.91
CA TYR A 33 -14.03 -3.24 -30.94
C TYR A 33 -13.50 -4.62 -30.60
N VAL A 34 -13.54 -4.97 -29.31
CA VAL A 34 -13.21 -6.29 -28.76
C VAL A 34 -14.43 -6.85 -28.05
N ALA A 35 -14.78 -8.10 -28.30
CA ALA A 35 -15.89 -8.77 -27.62
C ALA A 35 -15.56 -10.24 -27.33
N PRO A 36 -16.06 -10.84 -26.21
CA PRO A 36 -15.77 -12.24 -25.89
C PRO A 36 -16.29 -13.24 -26.96
N ASP A 37 -17.32 -12.86 -27.69
CA ASP A 37 -17.92 -13.61 -28.79
C ASP A 37 -17.40 -13.17 -30.18
N GLY A 38 -16.35 -12.34 -30.21
CA GLY A 38 -15.68 -11.91 -31.42
C GLY A 38 -14.81 -13.00 -32.05
N ASP A 39 -14.13 -12.65 -33.14
CA ASP A 39 -13.17 -13.52 -33.83
C ASP A 39 -11.94 -12.70 -34.22
N ASP A 40 -10.73 -13.18 -33.91
CA ASP A 40 -9.48 -12.47 -34.25
C ASP A 40 -9.19 -12.34 -35.73
N GLY A 41 -9.92 -13.04 -36.58
CA GLY A 41 -9.98 -12.84 -38.02
C GLY A 41 -10.84 -11.66 -38.49
N ASN A 42 -11.66 -11.10 -37.60
CA ASN A 42 -12.55 -9.99 -37.92
C ASN A 42 -11.80 -8.65 -38.07
N PRO A 43 -12.40 -7.68 -38.76
CA PRO A 43 -11.81 -6.35 -38.95
C PRO A 43 -11.80 -5.48 -37.70
N GLY A 44 -12.52 -5.86 -36.63
CA GLY A 44 -12.62 -5.09 -35.38
C GLY A 44 -13.63 -3.96 -35.42
N THR A 45 -14.64 -4.02 -36.30
CA THR A 45 -15.77 -3.07 -36.27
C THR A 45 -16.76 -3.42 -35.17
N GLU A 46 -17.71 -2.52 -34.85
CA GLU A 46 -18.72 -2.78 -33.82
C GLU A 46 -19.58 -4.02 -34.14
N SER A 47 -19.88 -4.28 -35.41
CA SER A 47 -20.66 -5.45 -35.86
C SER A 47 -19.82 -6.71 -36.09
N SER A 48 -18.49 -6.59 -36.10
CA SER A 48 -17.55 -7.69 -36.33
C SER A 48 -16.29 -7.46 -35.49
N PRO A 49 -16.41 -7.57 -34.15
CA PRO A 49 -15.32 -7.29 -33.21
C PRO A 49 -14.25 -8.39 -33.25
N VAL A 50 -13.02 -8.05 -32.86
CA VAL A 50 -11.99 -9.06 -32.56
C VAL A 50 -12.30 -9.73 -31.20
N ALA A 51 -11.74 -10.92 -30.98
CA ALA A 51 -11.96 -11.68 -29.76
C ALA A 51 -11.03 -11.28 -28.61
N THR A 52 -9.77 -10.91 -28.93
CA THR A 52 -8.72 -10.75 -27.91
C THR A 52 -8.10 -9.36 -27.89
N LEU A 53 -7.69 -8.94 -26.70
CA LEU A 53 -6.92 -7.71 -26.51
C LEU A 53 -5.54 -7.78 -27.20
N HIS A 54 -4.95 -8.96 -27.29
CA HIS A 54 -3.69 -9.17 -28.03
C HIS A 54 -3.88 -8.83 -29.52
N ARG A 55 -4.95 -9.34 -30.12
CA ARG A 55 -5.27 -9.02 -31.51
C ARG A 55 -5.58 -7.54 -31.70
N ALA A 56 -6.32 -6.93 -30.77
CA ALA A 56 -6.62 -5.51 -30.82
C ALA A 56 -5.33 -4.67 -30.82
N ARG A 57 -4.37 -4.97 -29.92
CA ARG A 57 -3.04 -4.33 -29.89
C ARG A 57 -2.33 -4.44 -31.24
N ASP A 58 -2.27 -5.62 -31.83
CA ASP A 58 -1.57 -5.86 -33.12
C ASP A 58 -2.24 -5.12 -34.27
N VAL A 59 -3.56 -4.99 -34.26
CA VAL A 59 -4.30 -4.15 -35.22
C VAL A 59 -3.98 -2.67 -35.02
N VAL A 60 -3.96 -2.18 -33.79
CA VAL A 60 -3.56 -0.80 -33.47
C VAL A 60 -2.15 -0.49 -33.96
N ARG A 61 -1.16 -1.38 -33.75
CA ARG A 61 0.20 -1.27 -34.28
C ARG A 61 0.23 -1.05 -35.78
N THR A 62 -0.70 -1.66 -36.48
CA THR A 62 -0.79 -1.55 -37.95
C THR A 62 -1.45 -0.24 -38.37
N LEU A 63 -2.59 0.09 -37.79
CA LEU A 63 -3.40 1.25 -38.12
C LEU A 63 -2.69 2.57 -37.84
N LYS A 64 -1.97 2.69 -36.74
CA LYS A 64 -1.28 3.93 -36.34
C LYS A 64 -0.18 4.37 -37.32
N LYS A 65 0.27 3.48 -38.22
CA LYS A 65 1.25 3.82 -39.25
C LYS A 65 0.63 4.64 -40.39
N SER A 66 -0.67 4.57 -40.57
CA SER A 66 -1.41 5.21 -41.65
C SER A 66 -2.42 6.26 -41.18
N LEU A 67 -2.69 6.34 -39.90
CA LEU A 67 -3.62 7.30 -39.29
C LEU A 67 -2.85 8.26 -38.39
N SER A 68 -3.37 9.46 -38.22
CA SER A 68 -2.74 10.50 -37.38
C SER A 68 -3.57 10.95 -36.16
N GLY A 69 -4.85 10.60 -36.11
CA GLY A 69 -5.74 10.96 -35.01
C GLY A 69 -5.79 9.93 -33.89
N PRO A 70 -6.51 10.22 -32.80
CA PRO A 70 -6.65 9.35 -31.64
C PRO A 70 -7.13 7.94 -31.99
N MET A 71 -6.63 6.94 -31.29
CA MET A 71 -7.04 5.55 -31.45
C MET A 71 -7.72 5.03 -30.19
N THR A 72 -8.90 4.44 -30.36
CA THR A 72 -9.68 3.90 -29.23
C THR A 72 -10.01 2.44 -29.47
N VAL A 73 -9.69 1.59 -28.52
CA VAL A 73 -10.09 0.19 -28.44
C VAL A 73 -11.22 0.09 -27.42
N LEU A 74 -12.44 -0.16 -27.88
CA LEU A 74 -13.62 -0.32 -27.04
C LEU A 74 -13.86 -1.80 -26.73
N VAL A 75 -13.77 -2.14 -25.46
CA VAL A 75 -13.87 -3.52 -24.97
C VAL A 75 -15.27 -3.77 -24.39
N ARG A 76 -15.99 -4.73 -24.96
CA ARG A 76 -17.33 -5.13 -24.53
C ARG A 76 -17.29 -5.85 -23.19
N GLY A 77 -18.38 -5.80 -22.44
CA GLY A 77 -18.55 -6.52 -21.19
C GLY A 77 -18.40 -8.03 -21.36
N GLY A 78 -17.89 -8.67 -20.32
CA GLY A 78 -17.59 -10.09 -20.27
C GLY A 78 -16.23 -10.36 -19.65
N THR A 79 -15.86 -11.64 -19.50
CA THR A 79 -14.59 -12.05 -18.90
C THR A 79 -13.58 -12.45 -19.98
N TYR A 80 -12.42 -11.82 -19.93
CA TYR A 80 -11.26 -12.09 -20.78
C TYR A 80 -10.19 -12.77 -19.92
N CYS A 81 -10.18 -14.11 -19.94
CA CYS A 81 -9.11 -14.89 -19.29
C CYS A 81 -7.87 -14.83 -20.18
N LEU A 82 -6.81 -14.21 -19.65
CA LEU A 82 -5.57 -14.05 -20.43
C LEU A 82 -4.74 -15.33 -20.42
N SER A 83 -4.44 -15.86 -21.59
CA SER A 83 -3.49 -16.97 -21.73
C SER A 83 -2.05 -16.55 -21.40
N ASP A 84 -1.71 -15.29 -21.70
CA ASP A 84 -0.42 -14.68 -21.47
C ASP A 84 -0.58 -13.22 -21.04
N THR A 85 0.44 -12.65 -20.41
CA THR A 85 0.49 -11.22 -20.11
C THR A 85 0.36 -10.39 -21.39
N LEU A 86 -0.56 -9.42 -21.41
CA LEU A 86 -0.68 -8.46 -22.51
C LEU A 86 0.45 -7.41 -22.39
N VAL A 87 1.44 -7.48 -23.25
CA VAL A 87 2.61 -6.58 -23.24
C VAL A 87 2.47 -5.49 -24.27
N PHE A 88 2.64 -4.23 -23.84
CA PHE A 88 2.78 -3.05 -24.69
C PHE A 88 4.23 -2.61 -24.69
N GLY A 89 4.87 -2.60 -25.88
CA GLY A 89 6.24 -2.12 -26.09
C GLY A 89 6.30 -0.69 -26.65
N PRO A 90 7.50 -0.16 -26.90
CA PRO A 90 7.66 1.16 -27.52
C PRO A 90 6.95 1.28 -28.88
N GLU A 91 6.80 0.18 -29.60
CA GLU A 91 6.06 0.11 -30.87
C GLU A 91 4.55 0.33 -30.71
N ASP A 92 4.01 0.23 -29.47
CA ASP A 92 2.60 0.49 -29.15
C ASP A 92 2.34 1.94 -28.74
N SER A 93 3.39 2.73 -28.55
CA SER A 93 3.29 4.10 -28.07
C SER A 93 2.36 4.97 -28.91
N GLY A 94 1.57 5.79 -28.24
CA GLY A 94 0.91 6.93 -28.84
C GLY A 94 1.77 8.19 -28.80
N THR A 95 1.14 9.32 -29.09
CA THR A 95 1.69 10.69 -28.95
C THR A 95 0.61 11.62 -28.45
N ASP A 96 0.94 12.87 -28.10
CA ASP A 96 -0.05 13.89 -27.74
C ASP A 96 -1.15 14.05 -28.81
N ALA A 97 -0.76 14.02 -30.10
CA ALA A 97 -1.70 14.15 -31.21
C ALA A 97 -2.44 12.83 -31.52
N GLN A 98 -1.85 11.70 -31.17
CA GLN A 98 -2.39 10.36 -31.42
C GLN A 98 -2.34 9.50 -30.13
N PRO A 99 -3.08 9.84 -29.07
CA PRO A 99 -3.15 8.99 -27.88
C PRO A 99 -3.89 7.69 -28.19
N ILE A 100 -3.50 6.61 -27.49
CA ILE A 100 -4.10 5.29 -27.64
C ILE A 100 -4.85 4.95 -26.35
N THR A 101 -6.15 4.72 -26.46
CA THR A 101 -7.01 4.42 -25.32
C THR A 101 -7.64 3.05 -25.46
N TYR A 102 -7.42 2.19 -24.48
CA TYR A 102 -8.18 0.96 -24.29
C TYR A 102 -9.25 1.24 -23.24
N ALA A 103 -10.51 1.17 -23.61
CA ALA A 103 -11.60 1.57 -22.71
C ALA A 103 -12.75 0.57 -22.72
N ALA A 104 -13.46 0.48 -21.61
CA ALA A 104 -14.73 -0.21 -21.55
C ALA A 104 -15.78 0.45 -22.46
N TYR A 105 -16.55 -0.37 -23.15
CA TYR A 105 -17.62 0.10 -24.04
C TYR A 105 -18.81 0.62 -23.23
N ARG A 106 -19.18 1.88 -23.43
CA ARG A 106 -20.44 2.52 -22.97
C ARG A 106 -20.94 2.08 -21.57
N GLY A 107 -20.06 2.07 -20.57
CA GLY A 107 -20.45 1.70 -19.19
C GLY A 107 -20.54 0.20 -18.94
N GLU A 108 -20.24 -0.64 -19.91
CA GLU A 108 -20.06 -2.08 -19.70
C GLU A 108 -18.86 -2.34 -18.78
N LYS A 109 -18.80 -3.52 -18.16
CA LYS A 109 -17.79 -3.91 -17.17
C LYS A 109 -16.93 -5.07 -17.70
N PRO A 110 -15.99 -4.83 -18.63
CA PRO A 110 -15.08 -5.88 -19.06
C PRO A 110 -14.14 -6.28 -17.91
N THR A 111 -14.04 -7.58 -17.69
CA THR A 111 -13.22 -8.19 -16.65
C THR A 111 -11.99 -8.84 -17.28
N ILE A 112 -10.80 -8.39 -16.91
CA ILE A 112 -9.53 -8.99 -17.29
C ILE A 112 -9.09 -9.90 -16.15
N SER A 113 -9.04 -11.20 -16.41
CA SER A 113 -8.78 -12.21 -15.39
C SER A 113 -7.48 -12.97 -15.68
N GLY A 114 -6.68 -13.16 -14.61
CA GLY A 114 -5.56 -14.09 -14.57
C GLY A 114 -5.97 -15.53 -14.25
N GLY A 115 -7.27 -15.75 -14.07
CA GLY A 115 -7.84 -17.05 -13.76
C GLY A 115 -8.12 -17.90 -14.99
N MET A 116 -8.31 -19.18 -14.74
CA MET A 116 -8.78 -20.17 -15.70
C MET A 116 -9.98 -20.89 -15.11
N GLN A 117 -11.03 -21.01 -15.92
CA GLN A 117 -12.22 -21.76 -15.53
C GLN A 117 -11.96 -23.27 -15.57
N LEU A 118 -12.25 -23.95 -14.46
CA LEU A 118 -12.32 -25.40 -14.37
C LEU A 118 -13.73 -25.90 -14.66
N LYS A 119 -13.81 -27.18 -15.09
CA LYS A 119 -15.09 -27.93 -15.23
C LYS A 119 -15.02 -29.16 -14.30
N PRO A 120 -15.11 -28.98 -12.98
CA PRO A 120 -14.88 -30.04 -12.02
C PRO A 120 -16.02 -31.05 -11.99
N GLU A 121 -15.69 -32.35 -11.99
CA GLU A 121 -16.62 -33.41 -11.68
C GLU A 121 -16.58 -33.72 -10.18
N TRP A 122 -17.33 -32.97 -9.39
CA TRP A 122 -17.35 -33.11 -7.96
C TRP A 122 -17.89 -34.45 -7.47
N LYS A 123 -17.20 -35.07 -6.53
CA LYS A 123 -17.58 -36.31 -5.85
C LYS A 123 -17.50 -36.12 -4.34
N PRO A 124 -18.46 -36.63 -3.57
CA PRO A 124 -18.36 -36.61 -2.12
C PRO A 124 -17.09 -37.35 -1.64
N TYR A 125 -16.46 -36.81 -0.59
CA TYR A 125 -15.30 -37.41 0.05
C TYR A 125 -15.64 -37.83 1.50
N ARG A 126 -15.60 -36.92 2.45
CA ARG A 126 -15.98 -37.13 3.85
C ARG A 126 -16.34 -35.80 4.50
N ASP A 127 -17.08 -35.81 5.59
CA ASP A 127 -17.36 -34.65 6.46
C ASP A 127 -17.83 -33.38 5.71
N GLY A 128 -18.61 -33.58 4.63
CA GLY A 128 -19.07 -32.50 3.77
C GLY A 128 -18.05 -32.03 2.73
N ILE A 129 -16.83 -32.56 2.74
CA ILE A 129 -15.78 -32.24 1.75
C ILE A 129 -16.15 -32.91 0.42
N MET A 130 -16.05 -32.13 -0.65
CA MET A 130 -16.14 -32.59 -2.04
C MET A 130 -14.73 -32.65 -2.64
N LYS A 131 -14.54 -33.52 -3.64
CA LYS A 131 -13.28 -33.62 -4.38
C LYS A 131 -13.49 -33.75 -5.88
N CYS A 132 -12.54 -33.27 -6.66
CA CYS A 132 -12.48 -33.48 -8.11
C CYS A 132 -11.04 -33.62 -8.57
N ALA A 133 -10.83 -34.25 -9.73
CA ALA A 133 -9.55 -34.25 -10.40
C ALA A 133 -9.32 -32.93 -11.10
N VAL A 134 -8.08 -32.41 -11.04
CA VAL A 134 -7.62 -31.29 -11.89
C VAL A 134 -6.64 -31.81 -12.94
N PRO A 135 -6.38 -31.05 -14.02
CA PRO A 135 -5.39 -31.42 -15.02
C PRO A 135 -4.02 -31.79 -14.41
N ALA A 136 -3.39 -32.82 -14.93
CA ALA A 136 -2.11 -33.28 -14.41
C ALA A 136 -1.04 -32.18 -14.47
N GLY A 137 -0.29 -31.99 -13.37
CA GLY A 137 0.74 -30.96 -13.25
C GLY A 137 0.19 -29.54 -13.08
N MET A 138 -1.11 -29.38 -12.86
CA MET A 138 -1.69 -28.08 -12.53
C MET A 138 -1.36 -27.71 -11.08
N SER A 139 -0.88 -26.49 -10.90
CA SER A 139 -0.77 -25.83 -9.61
C SER A 139 -1.46 -24.46 -9.65
N PHE A 140 -1.93 -23.99 -8.52
CA PHE A 140 -2.51 -22.66 -8.37
C PHE A 140 -2.51 -22.25 -6.90
N THR A 141 -2.49 -20.96 -6.68
CA THR A 141 -2.40 -20.41 -5.33
C THR A 141 -3.74 -19.94 -4.78
N GLN A 142 -4.75 -19.77 -5.63
CA GLN A 142 -6.08 -19.32 -5.23
C GLN A 142 -7.19 -20.07 -5.97
N LEU A 143 -8.27 -20.35 -5.26
CA LEU A 143 -9.52 -20.89 -5.78
C LEU A 143 -10.63 -19.84 -5.68
N PHE A 144 -11.41 -19.72 -6.75
CA PHE A 144 -12.62 -18.89 -6.80
C PHE A 144 -13.84 -19.75 -7.12
N VAL A 145 -14.92 -19.51 -6.42
CA VAL A 145 -16.22 -20.14 -6.73
C VAL A 145 -17.27 -19.05 -6.80
N ASN A 146 -17.94 -18.94 -7.94
CA ASN A 146 -18.85 -17.86 -8.27
C ASN A 146 -18.21 -16.46 -8.10
N GLY A 147 -16.95 -16.32 -8.51
CA GLY A 147 -16.17 -15.09 -8.43
C GLY A 147 -15.71 -14.69 -7.02
N GLN A 148 -16.01 -15.50 -6.00
CA GLN A 148 -15.56 -15.27 -4.63
C GLN A 148 -14.33 -16.10 -4.33
N ARG A 149 -13.27 -15.43 -3.79
CA ARG A 149 -12.06 -16.10 -3.31
C ARG A 149 -12.40 -17.04 -2.17
N ARG A 150 -11.84 -18.25 -2.20
CA ARG A 150 -12.00 -19.27 -1.17
C ARG A 150 -10.75 -19.39 -0.31
N ILE A 151 -10.93 -19.88 0.91
CA ILE A 151 -9.90 -19.92 1.94
C ILE A 151 -9.08 -21.18 1.74
N ARG A 152 -7.76 -21.08 1.72
CA ARG A 152 -6.88 -22.25 1.77
C ARG A 152 -6.97 -22.89 3.14
N ALA A 153 -7.11 -24.21 3.21
CA ALA A 153 -7.24 -24.95 4.46
C ALA A 153 -6.16 -24.55 5.47
N ARG A 154 -6.57 -24.06 6.63
CA ARG A 154 -5.68 -23.36 7.57
C ARG A 154 -6.01 -23.64 9.04
N TYR A 155 -5.04 -23.38 9.91
CA TYR A 155 -5.22 -23.32 11.34
C TYR A 155 -4.55 -22.06 11.94
N PRO A 156 -5.24 -21.30 12.81
CA PRO A 156 -6.66 -21.43 13.13
C PRO A 156 -7.54 -21.07 11.92
N ASN A 157 -8.81 -21.45 11.99
CA ASN A 157 -9.78 -21.14 10.95
C ASN A 157 -9.94 -19.61 10.80
N PHE A 158 -10.22 -19.19 9.59
CA PHE A 158 -10.49 -17.78 9.29
C PHE A 158 -11.84 -17.35 9.90
N ASP A 159 -11.88 -16.16 10.47
CA ASP A 159 -13.11 -15.56 10.96
C ASP A 159 -13.62 -14.51 9.94
N PRO A 160 -14.67 -14.83 9.17
CA PRO A 160 -15.18 -13.90 8.16
C PRO A 160 -15.89 -12.67 8.74
N GLU A 161 -16.22 -12.68 10.04
CA GLU A 161 -16.81 -11.53 10.71
C GLU A 161 -15.75 -10.50 11.14
N ARG A 162 -14.48 -10.90 11.14
CA ARG A 162 -13.35 -10.08 11.56
C ARG A 162 -12.15 -10.23 10.61
N PRO A 163 -12.30 -9.87 9.32
CA PRO A 163 -11.27 -10.13 8.31
C PRO A 163 -9.98 -9.30 8.50
N LEU A 164 -10.09 -8.13 9.10
CA LEU A 164 -8.97 -7.20 9.38
C LEU A 164 -8.96 -6.86 10.87
N MET A 165 -8.46 -7.77 11.70
CA MET A 165 -8.38 -7.55 13.14
C MET A 165 -7.12 -8.20 13.69
N GLY A 166 -6.38 -7.46 14.49
CA GLY A 166 -5.04 -7.79 14.95
C GLY A 166 -4.83 -9.20 15.49
N ASP A 167 -5.81 -9.79 16.13
CA ASP A 167 -5.75 -11.15 16.71
C ASP A 167 -6.74 -12.14 16.07
N SER A 168 -7.47 -11.71 15.04
CA SER A 168 -8.45 -12.56 14.37
C SER A 168 -7.78 -13.56 13.45
N GLY A 169 -8.03 -14.85 13.69
CA GLY A 169 -7.48 -15.92 12.89
C GLY A 169 -5.96 -16.11 13.03
N TYR A 170 -5.38 -15.60 14.11
CA TYR A 170 -4.01 -15.87 14.56
C TYR A 170 -3.99 -16.53 15.93
N ILE A 171 -2.91 -17.23 16.22
CA ILE A 171 -2.57 -17.73 17.57
C ILE A 171 -1.15 -17.33 17.92
N ASN A 172 -0.87 -17.21 19.21
CA ASN A 172 0.48 -16.89 19.66
C ASN A 172 1.34 -18.14 19.70
N ALA A 173 2.62 -17.96 19.38
CA ALA A 173 3.65 -18.94 19.71
C ALA A 173 3.79 -19.06 21.24
N THR A 174 4.36 -20.15 21.71
CA THR A 174 4.68 -20.33 23.14
C THR A 174 6.16 -20.10 23.44
N GLY A 175 6.90 -19.63 22.45
CA GLY A 175 8.33 -19.38 22.47
C GLY A 175 8.93 -19.61 21.08
N GLY A 176 10.23 -19.48 20.96
CA GLY A 176 10.89 -19.69 19.68
C GLY A 176 12.38 -19.34 19.72
N GLY A 177 12.91 -18.99 18.58
CA GLY A 177 14.29 -18.62 18.32
C GLY A 177 14.51 -18.30 16.87
N ASP A 178 15.76 -18.38 16.42
CA ASP A 178 16.11 -18.10 15.03
C ASP A 178 15.63 -19.25 14.12
N GLY A 179 14.70 -18.93 13.22
CA GLY A 179 14.19 -19.90 12.23
C GLY A 179 13.28 -21.00 12.77
N GLU A 180 12.82 -20.92 14.02
CA GLU A 180 11.81 -21.82 14.57
C GLU A 180 10.93 -21.11 15.60
N PHE A 181 9.71 -21.61 15.78
CA PHE A 181 8.83 -21.20 16.87
C PHE A 181 8.11 -22.41 17.47
N TYR A 182 7.64 -22.25 18.71
CA TYR A 182 6.96 -23.30 19.46
C TYR A 182 5.46 -23.05 19.53
N PHE A 183 4.70 -24.13 19.47
CA PHE A 183 3.24 -24.09 19.59
C PHE A 183 2.77 -24.86 20.83
N ASP A 184 1.57 -24.54 21.31
CA ASP A 184 0.95 -25.29 22.41
C ASP A 184 0.74 -26.74 21.99
N PRO A 185 1.18 -27.72 22.81
CA PRO A 185 1.00 -29.15 22.55
C PRO A 185 -0.44 -29.57 22.22
N GLU A 186 -1.43 -28.86 22.76
CA GLU A 186 -2.84 -29.15 22.49
C GLU A 186 -3.32 -28.68 21.12
N THR A 187 -2.60 -27.75 20.49
CA THR A 187 -2.97 -27.11 19.23
C THR A 187 -2.96 -28.09 18.05
N PHE A 188 -1.81 -28.73 17.77
CA PHE A 188 -1.63 -29.55 16.56
C PHE A 188 -1.49 -31.05 16.82
N THR A 189 -1.23 -31.51 18.04
CA THR A 189 -0.91 -32.92 18.32
C THR A 189 -2.02 -33.90 17.98
N ARG A 190 -3.27 -33.43 17.86
CA ARG A 190 -4.43 -34.24 17.48
C ARG A 190 -4.49 -34.57 15.98
N LYS A 191 -3.81 -33.77 15.14
CA LYS A 191 -3.85 -33.83 13.69
C LYS A 191 -2.41 -33.84 13.14
N LYS A 192 -1.67 -34.93 13.28
CA LYS A 192 -0.32 -35.02 12.68
C LYS A 192 -0.41 -34.86 11.17
N TRP A 193 0.19 -33.81 10.63
CA TRP A 193 0.19 -33.53 9.21
C TRP A 193 1.04 -34.52 8.44
N ARG A 194 0.50 -35.05 7.37
CA ARG A 194 1.20 -36.01 6.50
C ARG A 194 2.25 -35.34 5.62
N ARG A 195 2.00 -34.07 5.22
CA ARG A 195 2.86 -33.31 4.33
C ARG A 195 3.15 -31.92 4.92
N PRO A 196 3.82 -31.84 6.06
CA PRO A 196 4.08 -30.58 6.72
C PRO A 196 4.90 -29.61 5.87
N THR A 197 5.74 -30.12 4.93
CA THR A 197 6.58 -29.29 4.05
C THR A 197 5.81 -28.56 2.93
N GLU A 198 4.54 -28.87 2.73
CA GLU A 198 3.67 -28.11 1.82
C GLU A 198 3.03 -26.91 2.52
N ALA A 199 2.99 -26.91 3.85
CA ALA A 199 2.38 -25.87 4.64
C ALA A 199 3.16 -24.55 4.55
N ILE A 200 2.43 -23.43 4.66
CA ILE A 200 2.98 -22.08 4.70
C ILE A 200 2.60 -21.43 6.02
N VAL A 201 3.59 -20.91 6.70
CA VAL A 201 3.43 -20.10 7.92
C VAL A 201 3.33 -18.64 7.54
N HIS A 202 2.32 -17.97 8.05
CA HIS A 202 2.20 -16.51 8.05
C HIS A 202 2.43 -16.07 9.49
N ILE A 203 3.50 -15.32 9.74
CA ILE A 203 3.94 -15.01 11.11
C ILE A 203 4.31 -13.54 11.28
N PHE A 204 3.89 -12.98 12.41
CA PHE A 204 4.40 -11.72 12.91
C PHE A 204 5.43 -12.02 14.00
N PRO A 205 6.64 -11.51 13.92
CA PRO A 205 7.55 -11.48 15.06
C PRO A 205 7.02 -10.57 16.17
N SER A 206 7.63 -10.63 17.33
CA SER A 206 7.34 -9.72 18.43
C SER A 206 7.45 -8.27 18.01
N GLY A 207 6.50 -7.43 18.45
CA GLY A 207 6.41 -6.00 18.08
C GLY A 207 5.56 -5.72 16.84
N TYR A 208 5.16 -6.73 16.09
CA TYR A 208 4.16 -6.69 14.99
C TYR A 208 4.36 -5.61 13.90
N TRP A 209 5.55 -5.02 13.81
CA TRP A 209 5.81 -4.00 12.79
C TRP A 209 6.05 -4.58 11.39
N ASN A 210 6.31 -5.90 11.29
CA ASN A 210 6.45 -6.65 10.04
C ASN A 210 5.69 -7.98 10.10
N ASN A 211 5.51 -8.58 8.94
CA ASN A 211 4.91 -9.90 8.74
C ASN A 211 5.70 -10.62 7.66
N ALA A 212 5.88 -11.92 7.82
CA ALA A 212 6.62 -12.73 6.87
C ALA A 212 5.95 -14.08 6.62
N GLN A 213 6.22 -14.67 5.46
CA GLN A 213 5.72 -15.98 5.05
C GLN A 213 6.87 -16.95 4.84
N TYR A 214 6.71 -18.16 5.37
CA TYR A 214 7.71 -19.23 5.28
C TYR A 214 7.06 -20.55 4.91
N ARG A 215 7.71 -21.30 4.05
CA ARG A 215 7.42 -22.72 3.89
C ARG A 215 7.90 -23.47 5.13
N VAL A 216 7.10 -24.40 5.62
CA VAL A 216 7.51 -25.28 6.73
C VAL A 216 8.61 -26.23 6.22
N LYS A 217 9.77 -26.25 6.89
CA LYS A 217 10.85 -27.20 6.63
C LYS A 217 10.60 -28.53 7.33
N ALA A 218 10.13 -28.46 8.57
CA ALA A 218 9.78 -29.64 9.37
C ALA A 218 8.90 -29.25 10.56
N VAL A 219 8.18 -30.22 11.11
CA VAL A 219 7.54 -30.09 12.42
C VAL A 219 8.14 -31.12 13.36
N ASP A 220 8.72 -30.66 14.45
CA ASP A 220 9.19 -31.51 15.56
C ASP A 220 8.05 -31.66 16.57
N TRP A 221 7.33 -32.75 16.45
CA TRP A 221 6.15 -33.03 17.28
C TRP A 221 6.49 -33.29 18.75
N ASP A 222 7.71 -33.71 19.05
CA ASP A 222 8.15 -33.97 20.42
C ASP A 222 8.52 -32.68 21.14
N ARG A 223 9.09 -31.72 20.43
CA ARG A 223 9.41 -30.37 20.94
C ARG A 223 8.27 -29.36 20.75
N CYS A 224 7.21 -29.74 20.04
CA CYS A 224 6.14 -28.83 19.60
C CYS A 224 6.71 -27.63 18.84
N ALA A 225 7.62 -27.85 17.92
CA ALA A 225 8.31 -26.82 17.16
C ALA A 225 7.98 -26.88 15.67
N VAL A 226 7.72 -25.73 15.05
CA VAL A 226 7.72 -25.54 13.60
C VAL A 226 9.06 -24.98 13.19
N ILE A 227 9.77 -25.69 12.33
CA ILE A 227 11.07 -25.29 11.78
C ILE A 227 10.80 -24.66 10.42
N LEU A 228 11.23 -23.42 10.24
CA LEU A 228 11.00 -22.63 9.05
C LEU A 228 12.00 -22.98 7.94
N GLY A 229 11.53 -22.93 6.73
CA GLY A 229 12.29 -23.19 5.50
C GLY A 229 12.44 -21.92 4.66
N GLU A 230 12.22 -22.09 3.36
CA GLU A 230 12.27 -21.02 2.37
C GLU A 230 11.21 -19.94 2.62
N GLY A 231 11.58 -18.66 2.52
CA GLY A 231 10.68 -17.54 2.73
C GLY A 231 11.28 -16.42 3.59
N GLY A 232 10.41 -15.55 4.13
CA GLY A 232 10.83 -14.42 4.96
C GLY A 232 11.35 -13.22 4.16
N TRP A 233 11.13 -13.19 2.87
CA TRP A 233 11.66 -12.15 1.98
C TRP A 233 10.97 -10.79 2.13
N GLN A 234 9.89 -10.70 2.89
CA GLN A 234 9.16 -9.45 3.14
C GLN A 234 9.94 -8.46 3.98
N THR A 235 10.95 -8.94 4.70
CA THR A 235 11.86 -8.12 5.50
C THR A 235 13.31 -8.48 5.22
N HIS A 236 14.22 -7.54 5.44
CA HIS A 236 15.65 -7.81 5.30
C HIS A 236 16.20 -8.42 6.58
N GLU A 237 16.89 -9.57 6.52
CA GLU A 237 17.46 -10.28 7.67
C GLU A 237 18.31 -9.39 8.59
N TYR A 238 19.01 -8.43 8.00
CA TYR A 238 19.87 -7.49 8.73
C TYR A 238 19.07 -6.53 9.61
N LEU A 239 17.87 -6.12 9.17
CA LEU A 239 17.03 -5.14 9.86
C LEU A 239 15.94 -5.82 10.71
N ALA A 240 15.57 -7.03 10.34
CA ALA A 240 14.57 -7.84 11.01
C ALA A 240 15.01 -9.30 11.07
N PRO A 241 15.88 -9.67 11.99
CA PRO A 241 16.25 -11.07 12.17
C PRO A 241 15.00 -11.90 12.47
N ASN A 242 14.94 -13.09 11.90
CA ASN A 242 13.84 -14.03 12.05
C ASN A 242 13.83 -14.67 13.45
N HIS A 243 13.77 -13.81 14.46
CA HIS A 243 13.71 -14.22 15.85
C HIS A 243 12.26 -14.20 16.32
N PHE A 244 11.78 -15.33 16.81
CA PHE A 244 10.41 -15.51 17.29
C PHE A 244 10.41 -15.84 18.78
N ASP A 245 9.36 -15.40 19.46
CA ASP A 245 9.16 -15.58 20.90
C ASP A 245 7.68 -15.85 21.22
N GLU A 246 7.31 -15.84 22.49
CA GLU A 246 5.95 -16.04 22.98
C GLU A 246 4.96 -14.94 22.57
N ASN A 247 5.45 -13.78 22.10
CA ASN A 247 4.60 -12.70 21.60
C ASN A 247 4.39 -12.80 20.08
N SER A 248 5.14 -13.62 19.39
CA SER A 248 4.94 -13.87 17.95
C SER A 248 3.59 -14.53 17.70
N ARG A 249 2.86 -14.03 16.71
CA ARG A 249 1.55 -14.61 16.35
C ARG A 249 1.57 -15.11 14.92
N PHE A 250 0.85 -16.21 14.68
CA PHE A 250 0.89 -16.89 13.38
C PHE A 250 -0.43 -17.57 13.03
N PHE A 251 -0.57 -17.89 11.75
CA PHE A 251 -1.42 -18.98 11.27
C PHE A 251 -0.64 -19.80 10.24
N ILE A 252 -1.13 -21.02 9.98
CA ILE A 252 -0.52 -21.91 9.01
C ILE A 252 -1.59 -22.33 8.01
N ASP A 253 -1.31 -22.25 6.72
CA ASP A 253 -2.22 -22.69 5.67
C ASP A 253 -1.63 -23.79 4.78
N ASN A 254 -2.40 -24.22 3.79
CA ASN A 254 -2.08 -25.32 2.88
C ASN A 254 -1.87 -26.67 3.58
N VAL A 255 -2.72 -26.98 4.54
CA VAL A 255 -2.67 -28.22 5.32
C VAL A 255 -3.94 -29.03 5.12
N PHE A 256 -3.84 -30.24 4.55
CA PHE A 256 -5.01 -31.08 4.28
C PHE A 256 -5.78 -31.48 5.53
N GLU A 257 -5.08 -31.75 6.63
CA GLU A 257 -5.67 -32.16 7.89
C GLU A 257 -6.47 -31.04 8.58
N GLU A 258 -6.24 -29.78 8.17
CA GLU A 258 -6.96 -28.59 8.65
C GLU A 258 -8.11 -28.17 7.72
N LEU A 259 -8.44 -28.98 6.71
CA LEU A 259 -9.62 -28.76 5.85
C LEU A 259 -10.89 -29.16 6.63
N ASP A 260 -11.35 -28.32 7.54
CA ASP A 260 -12.46 -28.63 8.45
C ASP A 260 -13.52 -27.55 8.60
N ALA A 261 -13.28 -26.32 8.08
CA ALA A 261 -14.24 -25.24 8.04
C ALA A 261 -14.92 -25.07 6.65
N PRO A 262 -16.15 -24.53 6.58
CA PRO A 262 -16.75 -24.12 5.30
C PRO A 262 -15.87 -23.14 4.55
N ASP A 263 -15.93 -23.13 3.22
CA ASP A 263 -15.15 -22.33 2.30
C ASP A 263 -13.67 -22.71 2.17
N GLU A 264 -13.19 -23.67 2.90
CA GLU A 264 -11.83 -24.11 2.80
C GLU A 264 -11.57 -25.09 1.66
N TRP A 265 -10.38 -24.97 1.05
CA TRP A 265 -9.91 -25.84 -0.01
C TRP A 265 -8.45 -26.26 0.18
N TYR A 266 -8.10 -27.41 -0.44
CA TYR A 266 -6.74 -27.92 -0.51
C TYR A 266 -6.51 -28.61 -1.86
N LEU A 267 -5.36 -28.33 -2.48
CA LEU A 267 -4.91 -29.03 -3.68
C LEU A 267 -3.80 -30.00 -3.31
N ASP A 268 -4.06 -31.30 -3.52
CA ASP A 268 -3.00 -32.31 -3.53
C ASP A 268 -2.36 -32.32 -4.92
N GLU A 269 -1.27 -31.58 -5.09
CA GLU A 269 -0.59 -31.44 -6.38
C GLU A 269 -0.01 -32.76 -6.90
N GLU A 270 0.43 -33.65 -5.99
CA GLU A 270 0.99 -34.96 -6.37
C GLU A 270 -0.06 -35.86 -7.01
N SER A 271 -1.24 -35.93 -6.42
CA SER A 271 -2.34 -36.75 -6.94
C SER A 271 -3.22 -36.00 -7.96
N GLY A 272 -3.09 -34.69 -8.09
CA GLY A 272 -3.95 -33.88 -8.94
C GLY A 272 -5.42 -33.85 -8.47
N ILE A 273 -5.62 -33.82 -7.15
CA ILE A 273 -6.98 -33.78 -6.55
C ILE A 273 -7.20 -32.48 -5.80
N LEU A 274 -8.20 -31.73 -6.22
CA LEU A 274 -8.73 -30.58 -5.51
C LEU A 274 -9.81 -31.06 -4.51
N TYR A 275 -9.64 -30.67 -3.24
CA TYR A 275 -10.63 -30.85 -2.19
C TYR A 275 -11.21 -29.48 -1.82
N PHE A 276 -12.53 -29.43 -1.60
CA PHE A 276 -13.23 -28.23 -1.20
C PHE A 276 -14.37 -28.57 -0.25
N LYS A 277 -14.50 -27.81 0.83
CA LYS A 277 -15.63 -27.89 1.75
C LYS A 277 -16.59 -26.74 1.48
N PRO A 278 -17.62 -26.96 0.65
CA PRO A 278 -18.52 -25.86 0.27
C PRO A 278 -19.31 -25.36 1.49
N PRO A 279 -19.61 -24.05 1.53
CA PRO A 279 -20.52 -23.50 2.52
C PRO A 279 -21.96 -23.99 2.27
N GLU A 280 -22.79 -23.88 3.29
CA GLU A 280 -24.20 -24.26 3.20
C GLU A 280 -24.91 -23.46 2.10
N GLY A 281 -25.67 -24.16 1.27
CA GLY A 281 -26.45 -23.56 0.19
C GLY A 281 -25.69 -23.34 -1.13
N LEU A 282 -24.40 -23.61 -1.21
CA LEU A 282 -23.65 -23.52 -2.47
C LEU A 282 -23.90 -24.75 -3.35
N ASP A 283 -24.54 -24.56 -4.52
CA ASP A 283 -24.74 -25.62 -5.51
C ASP A 283 -23.53 -25.73 -6.44
N LEU A 284 -22.69 -26.72 -6.19
CA LEU A 284 -21.49 -27.00 -7.00
C LEU A 284 -21.79 -27.50 -8.43
N ALA A 285 -23.02 -27.95 -8.71
CA ALA A 285 -23.37 -28.43 -10.05
C ALA A 285 -23.52 -27.25 -11.05
N THR A 286 -23.87 -26.09 -10.55
CA THR A 286 -24.07 -24.87 -11.35
C THR A 286 -23.00 -23.79 -11.10
N ALA A 287 -22.15 -23.96 -10.09
CA ALA A 287 -21.15 -23.00 -9.71
C ALA A 287 -20.05 -22.87 -10.77
N THR A 288 -19.65 -21.63 -11.04
CA THR A 288 -18.43 -21.34 -11.78
C THR A 288 -17.23 -21.51 -10.87
N VAL A 289 -16.28 -22.36 -11.26
CA VAL A 289 -15.04 -22.62 -10.51
C VAL A 289 -13.87 -22.12 -11.33
N GLU A 290 -13.04 -21.27 -10.72
CA GLU A 290 -11.90 -20.65 -11.39
C GLU A 290 -10.68 -20.76 -10.49
N VAL A 291 -9.50 -20.90 -11.09
CA VAL A 291 -8.20 -20.99 -10.41
C VAL A 291 -7.21 -20.03 -11.05
N THR A 292 -6.32 -19.48 -10.27
CA THR A 292 -5.31 -18.52 -10.76
C THR A 292 -4.23 -19.20 -11.60
N GLN A 293 -3.73 -18.49 -12.62
CA GLN A 293 -2.69 -18.97 -13.53
C GLN A 293 -1.68 -17.88 -13.91
N ARG A 294 -1.91 -16.63 -13.55
CA ARG A 294 -1.07 -15.48 -13.95
C ARG A 294 -0.84 -14.54 -12.78
N LYS A 295 0.40 -14.11 -12.61
CA LYS A 295 0.76 -13.06 -11.64
C LYS A 295 0.56 -11.65 -12.20
N ARG A 296 0.66 -11.51 -13.53
CA ARG A 296 0.59 -10.22 -14.24
C ARG A 296 -0.40 -10.29 -15.40
N LEU A 297 -1.25 -9.28 -15.51
CA LEU A 297 -2.27 -9.20 -16.55
C LEU A 297 -1.80 -8.32 -17.73
N MET A 298 -1.32 -7.12 -17.42
CA MET A 298 -0.83 -6.20 -18.43
C MET A 298 0.53 -5.64 -18.05
N GLU A 299 1.37 -5.41 -19.05
CA GLU A 299 2.70 -4.83 -18.89
C GLU A 299 2.93 -3.75 -19.94
N LEU A 300 3.27 -2.55 -19.50
CA LEU A 300 3.78 -1.48 -20.36
C LEU A 300 5.28 -1.44 -20.14
N LYS A 301 6.05 -1.91 -21.14
CA LYS A 301 7.48 -2.15 -21.00
C LYS A 301 8.30 -1.41 -22.03
N GLY A 302 8.89 -0.33 -21.61
CA GLY A 302 9.88 0.43 -22.36
C GLY A 302 11.21 0.50 -21.61
N SER A 303 11.91 1.57 -21.87
CA SER A 303 13.14 1.94 -21.17
C SER A 303 13.26 3.47 -21.14
N ARG A 304 14.21 3.99 -20.36
CA ARG A 304 14.50 5.44 -20.32
C ARG A 304 14.83 6.00 -21.73
N GLN A 305 15.45 5.22 -22.59
CA GLN A 305 15.84 5.63 -23.95
C GLN A 305 14.71 5.43 -24.98
N GLN A 306 13.85 4.49 -24.76
CA GLN A 306 12.71 4.17 -25.62
C GLN A 306 11.48 3.89 -24.75
N PRO A 307 10.84 4.92 -24.20
CA PRO A 307 9.68 4.74 -23.34
C PRO A 307 8.44 4.31 -24.13
N VAL A 308 7.53 3.63 -23.44
CA VAL A 308 6.15 3.46 -23.88
C VAL A 308 5.39 4.72 -23.50
N THR A 309 4.70 5.34 -24.46
CA THR A 309 4.06 6.63 -24.21
C THR A 309 2.59 6.68 -24.59
N HIS A 310 1.80 7.55 -23.90
CA HIS A 310 0.44 7.93 -24.27
C HIS A 310 -0.52 6.76 -24.46
N ILE A 311 -0.42 5.73 -23.58
CA ILE A 311 -1.37 4.63 -23.50
C ILE A 311 -2.26 4.85 -22.26
N ARG A 312 -3.58 4.73 -22.45
CA ARG A 312 -4.56 4.82 -21.36
C ARG A 312 -5.37 3.53 -21.26
N LEU A 313 -5.51 3.01 -20.04
CA LEU A 313 -6.35 1.88 -19.68
C LEU A 313 -7.52 2.40 -18.85
N VAL A 314 -8.77 2.28 -19.36
CA VAL A 314 -9.92 2.97 -18.74
C VAL A 314 -11.08 2.03 -18.49
N GLY A 315 -11.50 1.89 -17.24
CA GLY A 315 -12.77 1.28 -16.89
C GLY A 315 -12.80 -0.25 -16.93
N PHE A 316 -11.70 -0.93 -16.70
CA PHE A 316 -11.60 -2.39 -16.60
C PHE A 316 -11.74 -2.88 -15.16
N ARG A 317 -12.25 -4.11 -14.98
CA ARG A 317 -12.02 -4.88 -13.76
C ARG A 317 -10.83 -5.79 -13.97
N PHE A 318 -9.86 -5.77 -13.04
CA PHE A 318 -8.70 -6.65 -12.98
C PHE A 318 -8.84 -7.57 -11.78
N THR A 319 -8.65 -8.88 -11.97
CA THR A 319 -8.92 -9.86 -10.92
C THR A 319 -8.14 -11.16 -11.10
N GLN A 320 -8.14 -11.99 -10.06
CA GLN A 320 -7.73 -13.40 -10.08
C GLN A 320 -6.29 -13.61 -10.54
N THR A 321 -5.35 -12.78 -10.07
CA THR A 321 -3.93 -13.08 -10.27
C THR A 321 -3.42 -14.01 -9.17
N GLU A 322 -2.31 -14.74 -9.42
CA GLU A 322 -1.66 -15.56 -8.42
C GLU A 322 -1.09 -14.73 -7.27
N THR A 323 -0.94 -15.35 -6.11
CA THR A 323 -0.24 -14.76 -4.97
C THR A 323 1.26 -14.61 -5.26
N THR A 324 1.90 -13.64 -4.61
CA THR A 324 3.32 -13.34 -4.76
C THR A 324 4.12 -13.44 -3.47
N TYR A 325 3.46 -13.70 -2.34
CA TYR A 325 4.10 -13.68 -1.02
C TYR A 325 5.17 -14.78 -0.81
N MET A 326 5.19 -15.81 -1.67
CA MET A 326 6.25 -16.82 -1.69
C MET A 326 7.26 -16.62 -2.83
N ASP A 327 7.24 -15.51 -3.54
CA ASP A 327 8.30 -15.11 -4.46
C ASP A 327 9.41 -14.37 -3.70
N GLU A 328 10.58 -14.26 -4.30
CA GLU A 328 11.64 -13.42 -3.75
C GLU A 328 11.23 -11.95 -3.80
N TYR A 329 11.37 -11.27 -2.67
CA TYR A 329 11.22 -9.83 -2.55
C TYR A 329 12.59 -9.17 -2.59
N GLU A 330 12.66 -7.96 -3.02
CA GLU A 330 13.87 -7.15 -2.94
C GLU A 330 13.70 -6.05 -1.90
N VAL A 331 14.78 -5.67 -1.25
CA VAL A 331 14.82 -4.44 -0.47
C VAL A 331 15.18 -3.31 -1.42
N PRO A 332 14.26 -2.39 -1.74
CA PRO A 332 14.50 -1.40 -2.78
C PRO A 332 15.53 -0.35 -2.37
N SER A 333 15.63 -0.03 -1.09
CA SER A 333 16.54 0.99 -0.59
C SER A 333 16.95 0.74 0.86
N THR A 334 16.66 1.65 1.75
CA THR A 334 17.21 1.70 3.11
C THR A 334 16.23 1.18 4.17
N GLY A 335 14.99 0.93 3.79
CA GLY A 335 13.98 0.41 4.69
C GLY A 335 14.19 -1.06 5.02
N ASP A 336 13.47 -1.51 6.02
CA ASP A 336 13.37 -2.92 6.40
C ASP A 336 12.23 -3.64 5.69
N TRP A 337 11.68 -3.03 4.67
CA TRP A 337 10.54 -3.49 3.90
C TRP A 337 11.00 -4.05 2.55
N GLY A 338 10.91 -5.37 2.40
CA GLY A 338 11.06 -6.01 1.10
C GLY A 338 9.79 -5.82 0.26
N ILE A 339 9.95 -5.69 -1.04
CA ILE A 339 8.84 -5.53 -1.98
C ILE A 339 8.95 -6.54 -3.12
N HIS A 340 7.84 -7.17 -3.48
CA HIS A 340 7.75 -7.91 -4.73
C HIS A 340 7.66 -6.94 -5.89
N ARG A 341 8.68 -6.93 -6.78
CA ARG A 341 8.70 -6.05 -7.97
C ARG A 341 7.80 -6.60 -9.06
N GLY A 342 6.51 -6.42 -8.89
CA GLY A 342 5.48 -6.89 -9.79
C GLY A 342 4.10 -6.41 -9.37
N GLY A 343 3.14 -6.50 -10.27
CA GLY A 343 1.75 -6.15 -10.05
C GLY A 343 0.85 -6.71 -11.13
N ALA A 344 -0.46 -6.70 -10.89
CA ALA A 344 -1.44 -7.08 -11.93
C ALA A 344 -1.27 -6.20 -13.17
N ILE A 345 -1.02 -4.90 -12.98
CA ILE A 345 -0.53 -3.97 -14.00
C ILE A 345 0.90 -3.58 -13.64
N PHE A 346 1.81 -3.69 -14.60
CA PHE A 346 3.21 -3.35 -14.41
C PHE A 346 3.65 -2.32 -15.45
N LEU A 347 4.22 -1.21 -14.99
CA LEU A 347 4.72 -0.13 -15.83
C LEU A 347 6.22 0.04 -15.58
N GLU A 348 7.01 -0.08 -16.65
CA GLU A 348 8.45 0.18 -16.60
C GLU A 348 8.88 0.92 -17.86
N GLY A 349 9.62 2.00 -17.72
CA GLY A 349 10.03 2.83 -18.85
C GLY A 349 8.83 3.44 -19.57
N THR A 350 7.91 4.08 -18.83
CA THR A 350 6.71 4.68 -19.42
C THR A 350 6.65 6.20 -19.19
N GLU A 351 6.04 6.92 -20.12
CA GLU A 351 5.76 8.36 -19.97
C GLU A 351 4.35 8.68 -20.47
N ASP A 352 3.65 9.57 -19.75
CA ASP A 352 2.30 10.04 -20.11
C ASP A 352 1.26 8.91 -20.27
N CYS A 353 1.44 7.81 -19.53
CA CYS A 353 0.52 6.68 -19.50
C CYS A 353 -0.47 6.79 -18.33
N ALA A 354 -1.64 6.14 -18.47
CA ALA A 354 -2.67 6.23 -17.43
C ALA A 354 -3.44 4.92 -17.18
N VAL A 355 -3.85 4.72 -15.92
CA VAL A 355 -4.78 3.70 -15.46
C VAL A 355 -5.94 4.41 -14.75
N GLU A 356 -7.12 4.39 -15.36
CA GLU A 356 -8.21 5.26 -14.94
C GLU A 356 -9.55 4.51 -14.81
N ASP A 357 -10.34 4.89 -13.79
CA ASP A 357 -11.70 4.37 -13.57
C ASP A 357 -11.79 2.83 -13.51
N CYS A 358 -10.70 2.18 -13.15
CA CYS A 358 -10.59 0.72 -13.09
C CYS A 358 -10.94 0.20 -11.69
N PHE A 359 -11.24 -1.10 -11.65
CA PHE A 359 -11.53 -1.82 -10.42
C PHE A 359 -10.58 -3.00 -10.27
N PHE A 360 -9.72 -2.93 -9.27
CA PHE A 360 -8.82 -4.01 -8.89
C PHE A 360 -9.44 -4.75 -7.71
N ASP A 361 -9.82 -5.99 -7.93
CA ASP A 361 -10.50 -6.80 -6.94
C ASP A 361 -9.91 -8.22 -6.92
N ALA A 362 -9.50 -8.67 -5.76
CA ALA A 362 -8.97 -10.02 -5.57
C ALA A 362 -7.75 -10.37 -6.46
N VAL A 363 -6.87 -9.41 -6.70
CA VAL A 363 -5.54 -9.69 -7.25
C VAL A 363 -4.63 -10.28 -6.16
N GLY A 364 -3.75 -11.21 -6.50
CA GLY A 364 -2.99 -12.01 -5.52
C GLY A 364 -1.70 -11.35 -4.98
N GLY A 365 -1.26 -10.26 -5.58
CA GLY A 365 -0.10 -9.46 -5.17
C GLY A 365 -0.41 -7.97 -5.23
N ASN A 366 0.58 -7.12 -5.58
CA ASN A 366 0.36 -5.69 -5.81
C ASN A 366 -0.60 -5.48 -7.00
N ALA A 367 -1.44 -4.45 -6.92
CA ALA A 367 -2.37 -4.18 -8.02
C ALA A 367 -1.70 -3.41 -9.17
N VAL A 368 -1.08 -2.26 -8.91
CA VAL A 368 -0.35 -1.46 -9.90
C VAL A 368 1.07 -1.21 -9.42
N PHE A 369 2.05 -1.56 -10.24
CA PHE A 369 3.45 -1.34 -9.94
C PHE A 369 4.12 -0.47 -11.01
N VAL A 370 4.60 0.70 -10.60
CA VAL A 370 5.35 1.65 -11.43
C VAL A 370 6.83 1.51 -11.10
N SER A 371 7.57 0.81 -11.97
CA SER A 371 8.94 0.34 -11.76
C SER A 371 9.95 1.18 -12.51
N ASN A 372 11.05 1.54 -11.84
CA ASN A 372 12.19 2.22 -12.47
C ASN A 372 11.77 3.52 -13.20
N HIS A 373 12.35 3.81 -14.36
CA HIS A 373 12.03 5.02 -15.10
C HIS A 373 10.57 5.09 -15.51
N ASN A 374 9.85 6.03 -14.94
CA ASN A 374 8.51 6.42 -15.36
C ASN A 374 8.32 7.92 -15.16
N ARG A 375 7.55 8.58 -16.03
CA ARG A 375 7.26 10.01 -15.96
C ARG A 375 5.79 10.27 -16.22
N ARG A 376 5.17 11.10 -15.37
CA ARG A 376 3.81 11.59 -15.55
C ARG A 376 2.77 10.47 -15.72
N VAL A 377 3.00 9.33 -15.05
CA VAL A 377 2.00 8.25 -14.98
C VAL A 377 0.84 8.72 -14.11
N ARG A 378 -0.37 8.49 -14.60
CA ARG A 378 -1.60 8.88 -13.91
C ARG A 378 -2.40 7.65 -13.47
N ILE A 379 -2.65 7.53 -12.17
CA ILE A 379 -3.50 6.50 -11.56
C ILE A 379 -4.67 7.22 -10.92
N TYR A 380 -5.83 7.20 -11.59
CA TYR A 380 -6.94 8.10 -11.28
C TYR A 380 -8.30 7.42 -11.27
N GLY A 381 -9.13 7.70 -10.27
CA GLY A 381 -10.52 7.26 -10.24
C GLY A 381 -10.69 5.75 -10.02
N ASN A 382 -9.65 5.04 -9.60
CA ASN A 382 -9.70 3.59 -9.45
C ASN A 382 -10.23 3.18 -8.07
N THR A 383 -10.76 1.97 -8.00
CA THR A 383 -11.05 1.28 -6.75
C THR A 383 -10.10 0.09 -6.61
N PHE A 384 -9.46 -0.04 -5.44
CA PHE A 384 -8.60 -1.16 -5.08
C PHE A 384 -9.14 -1.83 -3.83
N THR A 385 -9.37 -3.14 -3.93
CA THR A 385 -9.85 -3.93 -2.80
C THR A 385 -9.40 -5.38 -2.89
N HIS A 386 -9.27 -6.05 -1.75
CA HIS A 386 -8.92 -7.46 -1.62
C HIS A 386 -7.65 -7.87 -2.40
N SER A 387 -6.71 -6.94 -2.59
CA SER A 387 -5.39 -7.31 -3.14
C SER A 387 -4.58 -8.10 -2.12
N GLY A 388 -3.75 -9.00 -2.60
CA GLY A 388 -2.88 -9.81 -1.73
C GLY A 388 -1.77 -8.99 -1.07
N ASP A 389 -1.39 -7.86 -1.69
CA ASP A 389 -0.32 -6.96 -1.28
C ASP A 389 -0.77 -5.50 -1.47
N SER A 390 0.14 -4.55 -1.72
CA SER A 390 -0.12 -3.11 -1.84
C SER A 390 -0.98 -2.75 -3.06
N ALA A 391 -1.68 -1.61 -3.01
CA ALA A 391 -2.51 -1.18 -4.14
C ALA A 391 -1.67 -0.50 -5.23
N VAL A 392 -0.87 0.52 -4.90
CA VAL A 392 -0.05 1.26 -5.86
C VAL A 392 1.38 1.35 -5.34
N CYS A 393 2.36 0.96 -6.16
CA CYS A 393 3.77 1.07 -5.83
C CYS A 393 4.48 1.95 -6.86
N LEU A 394 5.21 2.96 -6.38
CA LEU A 394 6.10 3.84 -7.15
C LEU A 394 7.52 3.57 -6.68
N CYS A 395 8.26 2.70 -7.38
CA CYS A 395 9.52 2.20 -6.89
C CYS A 395 10.62 2.29 -7.96
N GLY A 396 11.64 3.08 -7.67
CA GLY A 396 12.81 3.23 -8.51
C GLY A 396 13.71 2.00 -8.51
N LYS A 397 14.80 2.09 -9.23
CA LYS A 397 15.78 1.02 -9.29
C LYS A 397 16.46 0.87 -7.95
N ASN A 398 16.62 -0.36 -7.48
CA ASN A 398 17.38 -0.64 -6.28
C ASN A 398 18.78 0.00 -6.37
N ASN A 399 19.07 0.88 -5.41
CA ASN A 399 20.33 1.62 -5.34
C ASN A 399 21.27 1.09 -4.24
N MET A 400 20.89 0.03 -3.56
CA MET A 400 21.74 -0.64 -2.59
C MET A 400 22.73 -1.57 -3.31
N VAL A 401 23.98 -1.54 -2.89
CA VAL A 401 25.02 -2.46 -3.32
C VAL A 401 25.72 -3.04 -2.09
N GLU A 402 26.08 -4.30 -2.16
CA GLU A 402 26.87 -4.94 -1.12
C GLU A 402 28.24 -4.25 -0.98
N ALA A 403 28.56 -3.84 0.22
CA ALA A 403 29.84 -3.19 0.52
C ALA A 403 30.20 -3.35 1.99
N GLU A 404 31.48 -3.49 2.26
CA GLU A 404 32.00 -3.31 3.62
C GLU A 404 31.98 -1.82 3.96
N TRP A 405 31.04 -1.42 4.77
CA TRP A 405 30.94 -0.05 5.26
C TRP A 405 30.82 -0.04 6.78
N GLN A 406 31.60 0.83 7.39
CA GLN A 406 31.53 1.06 8.81
C GLN A 406 31.25 2.55 9.06
N CYS A 407 30.28 2.84 9.91
CA CYS A 407 29.98 4.20 10.28
C CYS A 407 31.20 4.85 10.96
N GLU A 408 31.70 5.93 10.39
CA GLU A 408 32.86 6.65 10.92
C GLU A 408 32.62 7.23 12.33
N PHE A 409 31.37 7.44 12.70
CA PHE A 409 30.97 8.09 13.95
C PHE A 409 30.67 7.12 15.08
N CYS A 410 29.92 6.05 14.79
CA CYS A 410 29.48 5.10 15.82
C CYS A 410 30.12 3.72 15.71
N GLY A 411 30.88 3.46 14.63
CA GLY A 411 31.53 2.19 14.39
C GLY A 411 30.61 1.04 13.96
N ALA A 412 29.31 1.31 13.79
CA ALA A 412 28.37 0.29 13.33
C ALA A 412 28.70 -0.16 11.91
N GLU A 413 28.66 -1.46 11.68
CA GLU A 413 28.89 -2.05 10.36
C GLU A 413 27.61 -2.00 9.55
N ARG A 414 27.72 -1.63 8.27
CA ARG A 414 26.67 -1.76 7.27
C ARG A 414 27.16 -2.64 6.13
N PRO A 415 26.49 -3.76 5.85
CA PRO A 415 26.88 -4.60 4.71
C PRO A 415 26.47 -3.97 3.36
N TRP A 416 25.82 -2.81 3.37
CA TRP A 416 25.27 -2.15 2.20
C TRP A 416 25.74 -0.71 2.09
N THR A 417 25.98 -0.25 0.87
CA THR A 417 26.12 1.17 0.54
C THR A 417 25.09 1.55 -0.52
N PHE A 418 24.86 2.86 -0.67
CA PHE A 418 23.87 3.39 -1.61
C PHE A 418 24.57 4.05 -2.78
N THR A 419 24.02 3.94 -3.96
CA THR A 419 24.51 4.56 -5.19
C THR A 419 23.55 5.62 -5.68
N ASP A 420 24.06 6.69 -6.30
CA ASP A 420 23.25 7.77 -6.86
C ASP A 420 22.64 7.32 -8.18
N VAL A 421 21.54 6.56 -8.11
CA VAL A 421 20.82 6.03 -9.26
C VAL A 421 19.65 6.94 -9.60
N GLU A 422 19.55 7.42 -10.84
CA GLU A 422 18.48 8.30 -11.31
C GLU A 422 17.40 7.55 -12.16
N ASP A 423 17.23 6.26 -11.97
CA ASP A 423 16.22 5.45 -12.65
C ASP A 423 15.02 5.19 -11.72
N TYR A 424 14.08 6.15 -11.69
CA TYR A 424 12.97 6.18 -10.73
C TYR A 424 11.70 6.79 -11.33
N PRO A 425 10.52 6.52 -10.74
CA PRO A 425 9.29 7.23 -11.07
C PRO A 425 9.35 8.70 -10.64
N ALA A 426 8.87 9.62 -11.48
CA ALA A 426 8.74 11.03 -11.12
C ALA A 426 7.55 11.70 -11.78
N ASP A 427 7.06 12.79 -11.16
CA ASP A 427 5.94 13.58 -11.62
C ASP A 427 4.65 12.75 -11.81
N CYS A 428 4.53 11.63 -11.11
CA CYS A 428 3.37 10.74 -11.20
C CYS A 428 2.23 11.22 -10.31
N LEU A 429 0.99 10.90 -10.70
CA LEU A 429 -0.23 11.27 -9.98
C LEU A 429 -0.97 10.01 -9.52
N VAL A 430 -1.18 9.89 -8.21
CA VAL A 430 -2.08 8.89 -7.62
C VAL A 430 -3.22 9.66 -6.98
N THR A 431 -4.32 9.82 -7.70
CA THR A 431 -5.34 10.82 -7.36
C THR A 431 -6.75 10.26 -7.50
N ASN A 432 -7.64 10.65 -6.58
CA ASN A 432 -9.06 10.31 -6.63
C ASN A 432 -9.33 8.80 -6.62
N ASN A 433 -8.55 8.01 -5.88
CA ASN A 433 -8.74 6.58 -5.79
C ASN A 433 -9.39 6.19 -4.46
N LEU A 434 -10.22 5.14 -4.47
CA LEU A 434 -10.73 4.47 -3.30
C LEU A 434 -9.88 3.23 -3.05
N ILE A 435 -9.23 3.15 -1.90
CA ILE A 435 -8.33 2.05 -1.53
C ILE A 435 -8.74 1.50 -0.17
N HIS A 436 -9.13 0.22 -0.11
CA HIS A 436 -9.56 -0.40 1.15
C HIS A 436 -9.41 -1.93 1.11
N HIS A 437 -9.35 -2.56 2.29
CA HIS A 437 -9.32 -4.02 2.45
C HIS A 437 -8.25 -4.67 1.56
N ILE A 438 -7.05 -4.09 1.50
CA ILE A 438 -5.90 -4.68 0.80
C ILE A 438 -5.01 -5.44 1.78
N GLY A 439 -4.00 -6.14 1.29
CA GLY A 439 -3.09 -6.91 2.14
C GLY A 439 -3.71 -8.19 2.67
N GLU A 440 -4.41 -8.94 1.82
CA GLU A 440 -5.01 -10.22 2.20
C GLU A 440 -3.98 -11.23 2.71
N TYR A 441 -2.80 -11.23 2.12
CA TYR A 441 -1.71 -12.14 2.44
C TYR A 441 -0.51 -11.44 3.06
N GLY A 442 0.11 -10.51 2.33
CA GLY A 442 1.14 -9.63 2.86
C GLY A 442 0.51 -8.59 3.78
N LYS A 443 1.03 -8.45 5.02
CA LYS A 443 0.56 -7.43 5.96
C LYS A 443 1.50 -6.23 6.02
N GLN A 444 2.69 -6.34 5.43
CA GLN A 444 3.62 -5.23 5.26
C GLN A 444 3.29 -4.48 3.97
N VAL A 445 2.18 -3.76 3.96
CA VAL A 445 1.56 -3.17 2.77
C VAL A 445 1.22 -1.69 2.95
N ALA A 446 1.07 -1.00 1.84
CA ALA A 446 0.55 0.36 1.80
C ALA A 446 -0.51 0.55 0.71
N GLY A 447 -1.43 1.46 0.94
CA GLY A 447 -2.31 1.94 -0.14
C GLY A 447 -1.50 2.55 -1.28
N VAL A 448 -0.52 3.41 -0.93
CA VAL A 448 0.48 3.94 -1.87
C VAL A 448 1.87 3.77 -1.26
N PHE A 449 2.69 2.96 -1.89
CA PHE A 449 4.09 2.71 -1.52
C PHE A 449 5.03 3.49 -2.44
N ILE A 450 5.98 4.20 -1.85
CA ILE A 450 6.98 5.02 -2.57
C ILE A 450 8.38 4.64 -2.08
N SER A 451 9.29 4.36 -3.01
CA SER A 451 10.70 4.14 -2.71
C SER A 451 11.56 4.58 -3.89
N ILE A 452 12.65 5.27 -3.64
CA ILE A 452 13.55 5.84 -4.67
C ILE A 452 12.73 6.54 -5.76
N SER A 453 12.09 7.63 -5.40
CA SER A 453 11.16 8.33 -6.29
C SER A 453 11.11 9.81 -5.93
N ARG A 454 10.59 10.68 -6.83
CA ARG A 454 10.52 12.13 -6.54
C ARG A 454 9.31 12.80 -7.17
N ASP A 455 8.95 13.95 -6.63
CA ASP A 455 7.97 14.89 -7.21
C ASP A 455 6.61 14.24 -7.57
N ASN A 456 6.21 13.18 -6.84
CA ASN A 456 4.90 12.55 -7.05
C ASN A 456 3.82 13.24 -6.21
N THR A 457 2.60 13.29 -6.75
CA THR A 457 1.43 13.83 -6.05
C THR A 457 0.47 12.71 -5.70
N ILE A 458 0.16 12.57 -4.41
CA ILE A 458 -0.83 11.64 -3.86
C ILE A 458 -1.96 12.48 -3.28
N SER A 459 -3.10 12.54 -3.98
CA SER A 459 -4.14 13.50 -3.60
C SER A 459 -5.56 12.99 -3.78
N HIS A 460 -6.47 13.53 -2.97
CA HIS A 460 -7.90 13.21 -3.08
C HIS A 460 -8.22 11.71 -3.04
N ASN A 461 -7.38 10.90 -2.42
CA ASN A 461 -7.69 9.49 -2.21
C ASN A 461 -8.48 9.30 -0.92
N HIS A 462 -9.36 8.31 -0.91
CA HIS A 462 -9.98 7.79 0.29
C HIS A 462 -9.38 6.42 0.59
N ILE A 463 -8.62 6.33 1.68
CA ILE A 463 -7.86 5.13 2.03
C ILE A 463 -8.25 4.70 3.44
N HIS A 464 -8.77 3.49 3.56
CA HIS A 464 -9.29 3.01 4.84
C HIS A 464 -9.29 1.47 4.95
N ASP A 465 -9.53 0.97 6.16
CA ASP A 465 -9.59 -0.46 6.49
C ASP A 465 -8.34 -1.20 5.96
N MET A 466 -7.19 -0.82 6.55
CA MET A 466 -5.86 -1.27 6.13
C MET A 466 -5.18 -2.07 7.24
N PRO A 467 -4.52 -3.18 6.93
CA PRO A 467 -3.75 -3.91 7.94
C PRO A 467 -2.53 -3.11 8.43
N ARG A 468 -2.01 -2.19 7.60
CA ARG A 468 -0.88 -1.33 7.89
C ARG A 468 -1.14 0.11 7.45
N THR A 469 -0.20 0.79 6.87
CA THR A 469 -0.23 2.22 6.55
C THR A 469 -0.97 2.54 5.25
N ALA A 470 -1.61 3.69 5.18
CA ALA A 470 -2.25 4.14 3.95
C ALA A 470 -1.24 4.65 2.91
N ILE A 471 -0.24 5.44 3.33
CA ILE A 471 0.80 5.99 2.46
C ILE A 471 2.15 5.76 3.13
N CYS A 472 3.10 5.16 2.39
CA CYS A 472 4.45 4.90 2.89
C CYS A 472 5.51 5.49 1.95
N ILE A 473 6.48 6.21 2.52
CA ILE A 473 7.74 6.59 1.86
C ILE A 473 8.86 5.81 2.54
N ASN A 474 9.42 4.82 1.85
CA ASN A 474 10.31 3.80 2.41
C ASN A 474 11.79 4.18 2.42
N ASP A 475 12.13 5.40 2.12
CA ASP A 475 13.52 5.90 2.11
C ASP A 475 13.57 7.43 2.07
N PRO A 476 14.75 8.04 2.32
CA PRO A 476 14.90 9.48 2.31
C PRO A 476 15.21 10.07 0.94
N PHE A 477 15.28 9.26 -0.14
CA PHE A 477 15.84 9.72 -1.41
C PHE A 477 14.92 10.64 -2.18
N TRP A 478 15.52 11.72 -2.68
CA TRP A 478 14.97 12.78 -3.53
C TRP A 478 13.91 13.64 -2.83
N GLY A 479 12.78 13.08 -2.41
CA GLY A 479 11.67 13.86 -1.84
C GLY A 479 10.85 14.62 -2.90
N GLY A 480 10.36 15.82 -2.54
CA GLY A 480 9.52 16.64 -3.42
C GLY A 480 8.09 16.14 -3.56
N HIS A 481 7.70 15.11 -2.82
CA HIS A 481 6.36 14.57 -2.87
C HIS A 481 5.34 15.54 -2.28
N VAL A 482 4.11 15.51 -2.83
CA VAL A 482 2.97 16.24 -2.29
C VAL A 482 1.87 15.25 -1.92
N VAL A 483 1.54 15.19 -0.63
CA VAL A 483 0.45 14.39 -0.07
C VAL A 483 -0.64 15.36 0.39
N GLU A 484 -1.75 15.43 -0.35
CA GLU A 484 -2.76 16.44 -0.05
C GLU A 484 -4.21 16.00 -0.30
N TYR A 485 -5.14 16.56 0.46
CA TYR A 485 -6.57 16.31 0.35
C TYR A 485 -7.00 14.85 0.46
N ASN A 486 -6.17 13.97 1.03
CA ASN A 486 -6.57 12.59 1.27
C ASN A 486 -7.45 12.49 2.52
N ASP A 487 -8.36 11.52 2.53
CA ASP A 487 -9.12 11.09 3.71
C ASP A 487 -8.64 9.70 4.12
N ILE A 488 -8.02 9.60 5.29
CA ILE A 488 -7.33 8.40 5.77
C ILE A 488 -7.90 8.00 7.12
N HIS A 489 -8.33 6.75 7.26
CA HIS A 489 -8.83 6.22 8.53
C HIS A 489 -8.79 4.69 8.61
N ASN A 490 -8.95 4.13 9.81
CA ASN A 490 -8.90 2.70 10.08
C ASN A 490 -7.65 2.07 9.46
N THR A 491 -6.50 2.58 9.83
CA THR A 491 -5.20 2.06 9.42
C THR A 491 -4.52 1.31 10.56
N VAL A 492 -3.49 0.54 10.26
CA VAL A 492 -2.70 -0.20 11.26
C VAL A 492 -3.55 -1.21 12.05
N LEU A 493 -4.52 -1.87 11.39
CA LEU A 493 -5.45 -2.78 12.06
C LEU A 493 -4.83 -4.12 12.45
N GLU A 494 -3.73 -4.52 11.81
CA GLU A 494 -3.05 -5.80 12.06
C GLU A 494 -1.56 -5.67 12.40
N THR A 495 -0.97 -4.51 12.22
CA THR A 495 0.43 -4.23 12.58
C THR A 495 0.51 -3.25 13.74
N ASP A 496 1.72 -2.93 14.19
CA ASP A 496 2.00 -1.94 15.22
C ASP A 496 3.11 -0.98 14.77
N ASP A 497 3.43 0.05 15.57
CA ASP A 497 4.54 1.01 15.35
C ASP A 497 4.41 1.85 14.07
N HIS A 498 3.21 2.08 13.56
CA HIS A 498 2.98 2.82 12.33
C HIS A 498 1.85 3.83 12.46
N GLY A 499 1.64 4.60 11.39
CA GLY A 499 0.53 5.55 11.25
C GLY A 499 -0.14 5.48 9.88
N GLY A 500 -1.17 6.28 9.71
CA GLY A 500 -1.83 6.43 8.40
C GLY A 500 -0.86 6.88 7.30
N PHE A 501 0.06 7.77 7.63
CA PHE A 501 1.24 8.09 6.83
C PHE A 501 2.49 7.62 7.58
N ASN A 502 3.42 6.98 6.87
CA ASN A 502 4.69 6.54 7.43
C ASN A 502 5.85 6.84 6.49
N ALA A 503 7.00 7.25 7.04
CA ALA A 503 8.22 7.49 6.28
C ALA A 503 9.45 7.10 7.08
N TRP A 504 10.50 6.65 6.37
CA TRP A 504 11.84 6.40 6.92
C TRP A 504 12.88 7.32 6.29
N GLY A 505 13.96 7.54 7.02
CA GLY A 505 15.06 8.37 6.59
C GLY A 505 16.43 7.72 6.69
N ARG A 506 16.53 6.41 6.59
CA ARG A 506 17.75 5.61 6.74
C ARG A 506 18.69 5.75 5.53
N GLY A 507 19.05 6.98 5.14
CA GLY A 507 19.96 7.28 4.03
C GLY A 507 21.44 7.14 4.40
N HIS A 508 22.32 7.79 3.61
CA HIS A 508 23.78 7.76 3.78
C HIS A 508 24.22 8.23 5.16
N TYR A 509 23.50 9.17 5.74
CA TYR A 509 23.85 9.87 6.97
C TYR A 509 23.18 9.29 8.21
N TRP A 510 22.45 8.19 8.08
CA TRP A 510 21.78 7.53 9.19
C TRP A 510 22.60 6.35 9.72
N CYS A 511 22.65 6.17 11.03
CA CYS A 511 23.40 5.12 11.71
C CYS A 511 22.49 4.27 12.61
N LEU A 512 22.63 2.94 12.54
CA LEU A 512 21.85 1.98 13.31
C LEU A 512 22.13 1.95 14.83
N ALA A 513 23.28 2.40 15.28
CA ALA A 513 23.63 2.41 16.70
C ALA A 513 22.90 3.52 17.48
N LEU A 514 21.63 3.61 17.32
CA LEU A 514 20.76 4.76 17.38
C LEU A 514 20.38 5.30 18.74
N ASN A 515 20.57 4.57 19.79
CA ASN A 515 20.31 5.13 21.13
C ASN A 515 21.40 6.13 21.57
N ASP A 516 22.44 6.33 20.74
CA ASP A 516 23.55 7.26 20.97
C ASP A 516 23.81 8.24 19.82
N ILE A 517 22.85 8.58 18.98
CA ILE A 517 23.01 9.39 17.76
C ILE A 517 23.30 10.87 18.05
N ALA A 518 24.12 11.16 18.95
CA ALA A 518 24.38 12.57 19.24
C ALA A 518 25.37 13.25 18.27
N ALA A 519 25.91 12.59 17.25
CA ALA A 519 26.99 13.22 16.51
C ALA A 519 27.38 12.60 15.16
N SER A 520 26.53 11.88 14.49
CA SER A 520 26.97 11.12 13.32
C SER A 520 27.16 11.92 12.04
N HIS A 521 26.61 13.14 11.95
CA HIS A 521 26.75 13.99 10.78
C HIS A 521 26.58 15.48 11.13
N GLU A 522 26.97 16.35 10.23
CA GLU A 522 26.72 17.78 10.35
C GLU A 522 25.26 18.08 10.00
N ALA A 523 24.64 19.03 10.70
CA ALA A 523 23.29 19.47 10.43
C ALA A 523 23.12 19.86 8.95
N GLY A 524 22.11 19.29 8.30
CA GLY A 524 21.83 19.53 6.89
C GLY A 524 22.41 18.50 5.93
N ASP A 525 23.25 17.58 6.36
CA ASP A 525 23.76 16.50 5.50
C ASP A 525 22.62 15.60 4.98
N VAL A 526 21.58 15.39 5.78
CA VAL A 526 20.39 14.63 5.38
C VAL A 526 19.74 15.17 4.09
N LYS A 527 19.90 16.48 3.78
CA LYS A 527 19.40 17.09 2.54
C LYS A 527 20.16 16.69 1.28
N ARG A 528 21.26 15.98 1.40
CA ARG A 528 21.92 15.37 0.24
C ARG A 528 21.11 14.19 -0.29
N ASP A 529 20.41 13.48 0.57
CA ASP A 529 19.47 12.42 0.22
C ASP A 529 18.06 13.01 0.04
N ALA A 530 17.46 13.58 1.07
CA ALA A 530 16.18 14.26 1.03
C ALA A 530 16.33 15.67 0.42
N ARG A 531 16.57 15.74 -0.87
CA ARG A 531 16.98 16.98 -1.59
C ARG A 531 15.87 18.02 -1.67
N PHE A 532 14.62 17.54 -1.76
CA PHE A 532 13.45 18.39 -1.90
C PHE A 532 12.47 18.10 -0.76
N PRO A 533 11.84 19.14 -0.18
CA PRO A 533 10.91 18.93 0.93
C PRO A 533 9.68 18.12 0.48
N THR A 534 9.33 17.12 1.26
CA THR A 534 8.05 16.42 1.11
C THR A 534 6.97 17.20 1.85
N ILE A 535 5.86 17.47 1.17
CA ILE A 535 4.77 18.30 1.66
C ILE A 535 3.58 17.41 2.02
N ILE A 536 3.09 17.51 3.27
CA ILE A 536 1.89 16.82 3.76
C ILE A 536 0.91 17.90 4.19
N ARG A 537 -0.15 18.13 3.40
CA ARG A 537 -1.07 19.22 3.66
C ARG A 537 -2.51 18.92 3.28
N TYR A 538 -3.44 19.57 3.97
CA TYR A 538 -4.88 19.45 3.67
C TYR A 538 -5.36 18.01 3.66
N ASN A 539 -4.80 17.13 4.50
CA ASN A 539 -5.30 15.78 4.69
C ASN A 539 -6.17 15.70 5.94
N ARG A 540 -7.08 14.74 5.96
CA ARG A 540 -7.78 14.33 7.15
C ARG A 540 -7.30 12.93 7.56
N PHE A 541 -6.74 12.84 8.77
CA PHE A 541 -6.39 11.58 9.42
C PHE A 541 -7.38 11.35 10.57
N ARG A 542 -7.98 10.18 10.61
CA ARG A 542 -8.98 9.80 11.61
C ARG A 542 -8.72 8.38 12.06
N ASP A 543 -8.07 8.21 13.15
CA ASP A 543 -7.86 6.89 13.75
C ASP A 543 -7.98 6.98 15.27
N GLN A 544 -8.02 5.86 15.93
CA GLN A 544 -7.96 5.78 17.38
C GLN A 544 -6.75 4.92 17.75
N ASP A 545 -6.02 5.38 18.78
CA ASP A 545 -4.92 4.66 19.41
C ASP A 545 -3.61 4.53 18.59
N ASN A 546 -3.47 5.20 17.43
CA ASN A 546 -2.25 5.21 16.61
C ASN A 546 -1.80 6.63 16.25
N TYR A 547 -0.61 6.74 15.64
CA TYR A 547 -0.17 7.99 15.04
C TYR A 547 -0.85 8.22 13.68
N GLY A 548 -1.12 9.47 13.34
CA GLY A 548 -1.57 9.84 12.00
C GLY A 548 -0.42 9.93 11.02
N ILE A 549 0.67 10.57 11.45
CA ILE A 549 1.86 10.87 10.64
C ILE A 549 3.10 10.43 11.40
N VAL A 550 3.82 9.45 10.86
CA VAL A 550 5.06 8.94 11.43
C VAL A 550 6.23 9.28 10.52
N MET A 551 7.16 10.06 11.05
CA MET A 551 8.44 10.36 10.42
C MET A 551 9.53 9.66 11.22
N ASP A 552 9.75 8.40 10.87
CA ASP A 552 10.56 7.44 11.61
C ASP A 552 12.03 7.47 11.17
N ASP A 553 12.90 6.93 12.00
CA ASP A 553 14.30 6.59 11.74
C ASP A 553 15.06 7.60 10.85
N GLY A 554 15.05 8.86 11.23
CA GLY A 554 15.78 9.90 10.53
C GLY A 554 15.05 10.55 9.36
N ALA A 555 13.74 10.27 9.17
CA ALA A 555 12.93 10.94 8.14
C ALA A 555 13.03 12.46 8.28
N SER A 556 13.51 13.11 7.24
CA SER A 556 13.94 14.52 7.24
C SER A 556 13.40 15.31 6.07
N ASN A 557 13.41 16.64 6.21
CA ASN A 557 12.98 17.58 5.18
C ASN A 557 11.49 17.46 4.81
N PHE A 558 10.62 17.56 5.83
CA PHE A 558 9.17 17.52 5.69
C PHE A 558 8.53 18.86 6.05
N HIS A 559 7.46 19.23 5.34
CA HIS A 559 6.61 20.35 5.71
C HIS A 559 5.16 19.85 5.85
N VAL A 560 4.66 19.81 7.08
CA VAL A 560 3.36 19.26 7.48
C VAL A 560 2.45 20.42 7.91
N TYR A 561 1.43 20.76 7.12
CA TYR A 561 0.58 21.89 7.45
C TYR A 561 -0.86 21.79 6.94
N ASN A 562 -1.77 22.48 7.62
CA ASN A 562 -3.20 22.50 7.28
C ASN A 562 -3.85 21.11 7.27
N ASN A 563 -3.38 20.18 8.09
CA ASN A 563 -4.00 18.88 8.24
C ASN A 563 -4.98 18.88 9.41
N LEU A 564 -6.02 18.06 9.31
CA LEU A 564 -6.97 17.77 10.36
C LEU A 564 -6.71 16.35 10.89
N CYS A 565 -6.25 16.27 12.14
CA CYS A 565 -5.89 15.03 12.82
C CYS A 565 -6.88 14.76 13.97
N LEU A 566 -7.71 13.75 13.81
CA LEU A 566 -8.75 13.35 14.76
C LEU A 566 -8.40 12.01 15.41
N GLY A 567 -8.13 12.01 16.70
CA GLY A 567 -7.65 10.84 17.45
C GLY A 567 -6.16 10.54 17.31
N VAL A 568 -5.47 11.23 16.41
CA VAL A 568 -4.08 10.92 16.03
C VAL A 568 -3.18 12.15 16.09
N GLY A 569 -1.87 11.92 16.22
CA GLY A 569 -0.85 12.96 16.23
C GLY A 569 0.30 12.68 15.25
N VAL A 570 1.45 13.29 15.54
CA VAL A 570 2.68 13.18 14.74
C VAL A 570 3.78 12.56 15.57
N GLN A 571 4.55 11.64 15.00
CA GLN A 571 5.80 11.15 15.58
C GLN A 571 6.98 11.61 14.75
N ASN A 572 7.98 12.22 15.43
CA ASN A 572 9.25 12.66 14.87
C ASN A 572 10.39 11.86 15.51
N ARG A 573 11.00 10.94 14.77
CA ARG A 573 12.08 10.12 15.29
C ARG A 573 13.38 10.40 14.56
N ASN A 574 14.39 10.83 15.30
CA ASN A 574 15.80 10.94 14.86
C ASN A 574 16.06 11.67 13.52
N GLY A 575 15.17 12.55 13.06
CA GLY A 575 15.33 13.29 11.81
C GLY A 575 15.52 14.79 12.02
N GLU A 576 15.61 15.53 10.92
CA GLU A 576 15.87 16.96 10.88
C GLU A 576 14.98 17.71 9.88
N TYR A 577 14.87 19.04 10.07
CA TYR A 577 14.18 19.94 9.14
C TYR A 577 12.71 19.58 8.92
N ARG A 578 11.98 19.24 9.99
CA ARG A 578 10.55 18.98 9.94
C ARG A 578 9.80 20.19 10.47
N ILE A 579 9.03 20.83 9.59
CA ILE A 579 8.20 21.98 9.94
C ILE A 579 6.76 21.51 10.05
N ILE A 580 6.17 21.57 11.23
CA ILE A 580 4.80 21.17 11.53
C ILE A 580 4.04 22.41 11.97
N GLU A 581 3.19 22.97 11.08
CA GLU A 581 2.54 24.22 11.39
C GLU A 581 1.08 24.27 10.92
N ASN A 582 0.29 25.07 11.62
CA ASN A 582 -1.10 25.36 11.23
C ASN A 582 -1.98 24.11 11.06
N ASN A 583 -1.73 23.05 11.83
CA ASN A 583 -2.57 21.86 11.86
C ASN A 583 -3.59 21.94 13.01
N VAL A 584 -4.64 21.14 12.93
CA VAL A 584 -5.61 20.92 14.00
C VAL A 584 -5.52 19.48 14.48
N PHE A 585 -5.24 19.31 15.78
CA PHE A 585 -5.20 18.02 16.46
C PHE A 585 -6.33 17.97 17.49
N VAL A 586 -7.17 16.95 17.39
CA VAL A 586 -8.30 16.73 18.31
C VAL A 586 -8.16 15.36 18.94
N ASN A 587 -8.07 15.31 20.26
CA ASN A 587 -7.88 14.10 21.07
C ASN A 587 -6.75 13.20 20.55
N PRO A 588 -5.59 13.75 20.18
CA PRO A 588 -4.47 12.91 19.78
C PRO A 588 -3.99 12.06 20.97
N CYS A 589 -3.41 10.89 20.69
CA CYS A 589 -2.66 10.13 21.71
C CYS A 589 -1.54 11.01 22.30
N GLN A 590 -0.89 11.77 21.46
CA GLN A 590 -0.03 12.93 21.71
C GLN A 590 -0.02 13.79 20.44
N ALA A 591 -0.01 15.11 20.57
CA ALA A 591 0.00 15.98 19.38
C ALA A 591 1.28 15.83 18.60
N ILE A 592 2.40 15.73 19.30
CA ILE A 592 3.70 15.40 18.72
C ILE A 592 4.54 14.61 19.74
N GLY A 593 5.10 13.51 19.25
CA GLY A 593 6.15 12.74 19.90
C GLY A 593 7.50 13.03 19.26
N TYR A 594 8.48 13.40 20.06
CA TYR A 594 9.85 13.53 19.64
C TYR A 594 10.71 12.41 20.24
N GLU A 595 11.46 11.72 19.40
CA GLU A 595 12.66 11.01 19.81
C GLU A 595 13.86 11.78 19.28
N VAL A 596 14.53 12.50 20.16
CA VAL A 596 15.56 13.47 19.78
C VAL A 596 16.89 12.76 19.56
N GLY A 597 17.33 12.68 18.30
CA GLY A 597 18.61 12.09 17.91
C GLY A 597 19.78 13.10 17.93
N HIS A 598 19.52 14.35 17.59
CA HIS A 598 20.52 15.36 17.31
C HIS A 598 20.33 16.63 18.16
N GLU A 599 21.46 17.31 18.44
CA GLU A 599 21.42 18.70 18.85
C GLU A 599 21.16 19.57 17.59
N ASN A 600 20.23 20.53 17.69
CA ASN A 600 19.86 21.42 16.57
C ASN A 600 19.31 20.69 15.34
N ASN A 601 18.24 19.89 15.53
CA ASN A 601 17.59 19.17 14.44
C ASN A 601 16.80 20.05 13.46
N HIS A 602 16.72 21.36 13.73
CA HIS A 602 15.99 22.34 12.91
C HIS A 602 14.49 22.05 12.75
N ASP A 603 13.90 21.29 13.65
CA ASP A 603 12.47 21.04 13.67
C ASP A 603 11.71 22.24 14.22
N GLN A 604 10.46 22.40 13.76
CA GLN A 604 9.57 23.45 14.22
C GLN A 604 8.15 22.90 14.45
N PHE A 605 7.51 23.34 15.54
CA PHE A 605 6.11 23.04 15.83
C PHE A 605 5.37 24.34 16.15
N LEU A 606 4.69 24.93 15.17
CA LEU A 606 4.24 26.30 15.22
C LEU A 606 2.77 26.47 14.86
N ARG A 607 2.08 27.36 15.57
CA ARG A 607 0.73 27.78 15.18
C ARG A 607 -0.28 26.65 15.02
N ASN A 608 -0.07 25.54 15.73
CA ASN A 608 -1.01 24.43 15.74
C ASN A 608 -2.10 24.65 16.78
N ILE A 609 -3.26 24.07 16.55
CA ILE A 609 -4.33 23.95 17.56
C ILE A 609 -4.33 22.50 18.04
N VAL A 610 -4.20 22.33 19.36
CA VAL A 610 -4.27 21.02 20.00
C VAL A 610 -5.34 21.05 21.07
N VAL A 611 -6.33 20.21 20.96
CA VAL A 611 -7.37 20.02 21.99
C VAL A 611 -7.39 18.57 22.45
N VAL A 612 -7.47 18.37 23.75
CA VAL A 612 -7.55 17.06 24.38
C VAL A 612 -8.75 16.95 25.31
N ASN A 613 -9.22 15.74 25.56
CA ASN A 613 -10.41 15.45 26.35
C ASN A 613 -11.67 16.20 25.85
N ALA A 614 -11.74 16.39 24.53
CA ALA A 614 -12.84 17.08 23.87
C ALA A 614 -13.97 16.10 23.54
N ASP A 615 -15.18 16.36 24.04
CA ASP A 615 -16.40 15.71 23.57
C ASP A 615 -16.98 16.56 22.41
N LEU A 616 -16.33 16.51 21.28
CA LEU A 616 -16.68 17.35 20.13
C LEU A 616 -17.60 16.68 19.11
N GLY A 617 -18.03 15.45 19.37
CA GLY A 617 -18.85 14.67 18.41
C GLY A 617 -18.15 14.47 17.07
N GLY A 618 -18.54 13.50 16.28
CA GLY A 618 -18.11 13.39 14.88
C GLY A 618 -16.78 12.69 14.61
N VAL A 619 -16.06 12.20 15.62
CA VAL A 619 -15.16 11.07 15.39
C VAL A 619 -16.07 9.85 15.27
N PRO A 620 -16.23 9.20 14.11
CA PRO A 620 -16.95 7.94 14.05
C PRO A 620 -16.36 7.03 15.13
N ASP A 621 -17.22 6.30 15.85
CA ASP A 621 -16.78 5.11 16.55
C ASP A 621 -16.25 4.15 15.49
N GLY A 622 -15.04 4.39 15.00
CA GLY A 622 -14.27 3.43 14.24
C GLY A 622 -14.09 2.23 15.15
N GLU A 623 -14.23 1.05 14.61
CA GLU A 623 -13.83 -0.13 15.34
C GLU A 623 -12.42 0.14 15.87
N ARG A 624 -12.27 0.16 17.17
CA ARG A 624 -10.99 0.41 17.83
C ARG A 624 -10.04 -0.65 17.31
N SER A 625 -8.85 -0.25 16.90
CA SER A 625 -7.80 -1.22 16.63
C SER A 625 -7.70 -2.13 17.86
N LEU A 626 -8.01 -3.41 17.69
CA LEU A 626 -8.15 -4.34 18.82
C LEU A 626 -6.80 -4.84 19.27
N GLY A 627 -5.80 -4.10 19.15
CA GLY A 627 -4.72 -4.87 19.50
C GLY A 627 -3.56 -4.24 20.20
N PHE A 628 -3.01 -3.31 19.67
CA PHE A 628 -1.71 -2.94 20.19
C PHE A 628 -1.63 -1.42 20.23
N ARG A 629 -1.93 -0.89 21.40
CA ARG A 629 -1.35 0.41 21.73
C ARG A 629 0.14 0.24 21.61
N ASP A 630 0.79 1.02 20.76
CA ASP A 630 2.21 1.21 20.89
C ASP A 630 2.48 1.46 22.38
N GLN A 631 3.21 0.55 23.02
CA GLN A 631 3.57 0.70 24.44
C GLN A 631 4.37 1.99 24.63
N ASN A 632 4.89 2.55 23.55
CA ASN A 632 5.52 3.84 23.47
C ASN A 632 4.53 5.00 23.24
N ALA A 633 3.34 4.77 22.70
CA ALA A 633 2.24 5.73 22.71
C ALA A 633 1.64 5.77 24.11
N GLY A 634 2.39 6.22 25.09
CA GLY A 634 2.04 6.23 26.50
C GLY A 634 0.64 6.76 26.73
N GLY A 635 -0.16 5.99 27.42
CA GLY A 635 -1.60 6.07 27.69
C GLY A 635 -2.19 7.46 27.63
N GLY A 636 -3.21 7.58 26.80
CA GLY A 636 -3.90 8.80 26.46
C GLY A 636 -4.36 9.66 27.61
N GLY A 637 -4.55 10.91 27.29
CA GLY A 637 -5.44 11.79 27.99
C GLY A 637 -4.88 13.15 28.37
N ASP A 638 -3.70 13.28 28.96
CA ASP A 638 -3.27 14.57 29.52
C ASP A 638 -1.94 15.09 28.97
N HIS A 639 -1.20 14.25 28.21
CA HIS A 639 0.09 14.65 27.64
C HIS A 639 -0.11 15.16 26.20
N VAL A 640 0.18 16.43 25.99
CA VAL A 640 0.14 17.02 24.64
C VAL A 640 1.43 16.75 23.88
N TYR A 641 2.55 16.75 24.59
CA TYR A 641 3.86 16.47 24.04
C TYR A 641 4.50 15.28 24.74
N ARG A 642 5.20 14.48 23.97
CA ARG A 642 6.18 13.52 24.46
C ARG A 642 7.54 13.85 23.90
N VAL A 643 8.56 13.95 24.73
CA VAL A 643 9.92 14.26 24.33
C VAL A 643 10.85 13.21 24.90
N GLY A 644 11.30 12.31 24.06
CA GLY A 644 12.27 11.26 24.37
C GLY A 644 13.69 11.68 24.02
N TYR A 645 14.62 11.43 24.92
CA TYR A 645 16.07 11.55 24.72
C TYR A 645 16.60 12.93 24.31
N PRO A 646 16.03 14.06 24.80
CA PRO A 646 16.60 15.36 24.49
C PRO A 646 18.01 15.46 25.08
N PRO A 647 18.93 16.23 24.46
CA PRO A 647 20.24 16.50 25.02
C PRO A 647 20.12 17.24 26.36
N LYS A 648 21.03 16.97 27.28
CA LYS A 648 21.04 17.58 28.61
C LYS A 648 21.24 19.10 28.61
N GLN A 649 21.87 19.62 27.58
CA GLN A 649 22.15 21.04 27.40
C GLN A 649 22.02 21.38 25.93
N GLY A 650 21.55 22.59 25.65
CA GLY A 650 21.38 23.05 24.27
C GLY A 650 19.95 23.02 23.79
N GLN A 651 19.73 23.66 22.70
CA GLN A 651 18.45 23.68 21.99
C GLN A 651 18.45 22.52 20.98
N TRP A 652 17.44 21.67 21.04
CA TRP A 652 17.32 20.49 20.17
C TRP A 652 16.32 20.67 19.03
N VAL A 653 15.50 21.73 19.07
CA VAL A 653 14.61 22.17 17.98
C VAL A 653 14.79 23.67 17.74
N ASP A 654 14.45 24.16 16.58
CA ASP A 654 14.47 25.61 16.30
C ASP A 654 13.38 26.32 17.10
N GLU A 655 12.13 25.83 17.06
CA GLU A 655 11.04 26.49 17.77
C GLU A 655 9.83 25.59 18.01
N ILE A 656 9.30 25.62 19.24
CA ILE A 656 7.96 25.14 19.62
C ILE A 656 7.25 26.33 20.23
N ASP A 657 6.30 26.98 19.50
CA ASP A 657 5.64 28.18 19.98
C ASP A 657 4.40 28.58 19.17
N TYR A 658 3.68 29.59 19.61
CA TYR A 658 2.49 30.17 18.99
C TYR A 658 1.33 29.17 18.85
N ASN A 659 1.30 28.11 19.66
CA ASN A 659 0.26 27.10 19.63
C ASN A 659 -0.94 27.49 20.50
N VAL A 660 -2.11 26.98 20.16
CA VAL A 660 -3.28 26.97 21.05
C VAL A 660 -3.43 25.58 21.59
N LEU A 661 -3.30 25.44 22.92
CA LEU A 661 -3.33 24.17 23.63
C LEU A 661 -4.50 24.21 24.63
N PHE A 662 -5.44 23.28 24.51
CA PHE A 662 -6.62 23.31 25.36
C PHE A 662 -7.01 21.90 25.83
N ASN A 663 -7.09 21.73 27.15
CA ASN A 663 -7.58 20.51 27.76
C ASN A 663 -8.95 20.77 28.39
N TYR A 664 -9.98 20.07 27.90
CA TYR A 664 -11.37 20.24 28.39
C TYR A 664 -11.59 19.66 29.81
N ALA A 665 -10.75 18.76 30.27
CA ALA A 665 -10.96 18.03 31.52
C ALA A 665 -9.90 18.28 32.60
N GLY A 666 -8.78 18.92 32.26
CA GLY A 666 -7.69 19.01 33.20
C GLY A 666 -6.56 19.98 32.87
N GLU A 667 -5.45 19.77 33.52
CA GLU A 667 -4.22 20.52 33.31
C GLU A 667 -3.43 19.95 32.10
N PHE A 668 -2.52 20.74 31.62
CA PHE A 668 -1.61 20.40 30.56
C PHE A 668 -0.34 19.77 31.16
N SER A 669 0.18 18.73 30.53
CA SER A 669 1.46 18.13 30.90
C SER A 669 2.28 17.69 29.70
N VAL A 670 3.58 17.51 29.91
CA VAL A 670 4.55 17.01 28.94
C VAL A 670 5.21 15.77 29.50
N ASP A 671 5.18 14.69 28.76
CA ASP A 671 5.98 13.51 29.07
C ASP A 671 7.42 13.77 28.56
N PHE A 672 8.37 13.76 29.48
CA PHE A 672 9.75 14.14 29.22
C PHE A 672 10.70 13.05 29.72
N VAL A 673 11.41 12.43 28.79
CA VAL A 673 12.35 11.35 29.09
C VAL A 673 13.75 11.81 28.70
N PRO A 674 14.49 12.42 29.63
CA PRO A 674 15.84 12.94 29.31
C PRO A 674 16.83 11.82 29.03
N ARG A 675 17.80 12.10 28.17
CA ARG A 675 18.90 11.16 27.88
C ARG A 675 19.67 10.82 29.17
N ASN A 676 19.74 9.55 29.52
CA ASN A 676 20.32 9.06 30.77
C ASN A 676 19.68 9.64 32.06
N GLY A 677 18.39 9.97 32.04
CA GLY A 677 17.59 10.39 33.17
C GLY A 677 16.37 9.50 33.38
N GLU A 678 15.67 9.73 34.48
CA GLU A 678 14.38 9.09 34.75
C GLU A 678 13.28 9.85 33.99
N PRO A 679 12.20 9.16 33.53
CA PRO A 679 11.04 9.83 32.96
C PRO A 679 10.43 10.84 33.94
N GLU A 680 10.05 12.00 33.44
CA GLU A 680 9.45 13.10 34.21
C GLU A 680 8.16 13.59 33.51
N THR A 681 7.16 13.96 34.29
CA THR A 681 6.01 14.70 33.80
C THR A 681 6.20 16.18 34.14
N LEU A 682 6.38 17.02 33.13
CA LEU A 682 6.57 18.45 33.31
C LEU A 682 5.21 19.18 33.33
N SER A 683 5.07 20.14 34.25
CA SER A 683 3.97 21.10 34.19
C SER A 683 4.20 22.09 33.03
N TRP A 684 3.14 22.83 32.69
CA TRP A 684 3.20 23.92 31.71
C TRP A 684 4.30 24.96 32.04
N GLU A 685 4.42 25.33 33.31
CA GLU A 685 5.38 26.30 33.79
C GLU A 685 6.81 25.77 33.60
N GLN A 686 7.08 24.51 33.99
CA GLN A 686 8.37 23.85 33.81
C GLN A 686 8.74 23.74 32.34
N TRP A 687 7.78 23.39 31.47
CA TRP A 687 7.98 23.34 30.02
C TRP A 687 8.39 24.71 29.44
N ARG A 688 7.71 25.77 29.88
CA ARG A 688 8.05 27.14 29.45
C ARG A 688 9.40 27.61 30.00
N GLU A 689 9.80 27.19 31.18
CA GLU A 689 11.14 27.48 31.74
C GLU A 689 12.25 26.86 30.89
N LEU A 690 12.00 25.73 30.21
CA LEU A 690 12.94 25.16 29.23
C LEU A 690 13.03 25.99 27.93
N GLY A 691 12.14 26.96 27.75
CA GLY A 691 12.22 27.88 26.60
C GLY A 691 11.12 27.69 25.55
N PHE A 692 10.26 26.72 25.71
CA PHE A 692 9.21 26.36 24.75
C PHE A 692 7.89 27.06 25.04
N ASP A 693 7.01 27.17 24.04
CA ASP A 693 5.63 27.70 24.11
C ASP A 693 5.49 29.04 24.87
N LYS A 694 6.47 29.94 24.68
CA LYS A 694 6.50 31.24 25.40
C LYS A 694 5.33 32.14 25.04
N HIS A 695 4.89 32.08 23.76
CA HIS A 695 3.79 32.89 23.24
C HIS A 695 2.53 32.06 23.03
N SER A 696 2.60 30.76 23.20
CA SER A 696 1.44 29.86 23.12
C SER A 696 0.44 30.13 24.24
N VAL A 697 -0.82 29.80 23.98
CA VAL A 697 -1.92 30.06 24.95
C VAL A 697 -2.70 28.79 25.25
N ARG A 698 -3.14 28.68 26.53
CA ARG A 698 -4.03 27.61 27.01
C ARG A 698 -5.45 28.12 27.07
N THR A 699 -6.17 28.02 25.97
CA THR A 699 -7.55 28.55 25.90
C THR A 699 -8.33 27.85 24.78
N ASP A 700 -9.65 27.88 24.90
CA ASP A 700 -10.56 27.34 23.88
C ASP A 700 -10.25 27.95 22.49
N PRO A 701 -9.98 27.15 21.48
CA PRO A 701 -9.76 27.60 20.11
C PRO A 701 -11.00 28.20 19.45
N MET A 702 -12.19 27.96 19.98
CA MET A 702 -13.48 28.46 19.49
C MET A 702 -13.82 27.92 18.09
N PHE A 703 -13.85 26.60 17.92
CA PHE A 703 -14.29 25.98 16.68
C PHE A 703 -15.73 26.38 16.30
N LEU A 704 -16.02 26.46 15.02
CA LEU A 704 -17.33 26.92 14.53
C LEU A 704 -18.42 25.85 14.69
N ASP A 705 -18.18 24.63 14.21
CA ASP A 705 -19.12 23.52 14.30
C ASP A 705 -18.41 22.16 14.23
N PRO A 706 -17.62 21.81 15.25
CA PRO A 706 -16.82 20.56 15.23
C PRO A 706 -17.69 19.30 15.18
N ALA A 707 -18.91 19.35 15.74
CA ALA A 707 -19.84 18.22 15.70
C ALA A 707 -20.26 17.84 14.26
N ASN A 708 -20.22 18.80 13.32
CA ASN A 708 -20.46 18.57 11.91
C ASN A 708 -19.17 18.61 11.06
N GLY A 709 -17.99 18.51 11.70
CA GLY A 709 -16.69 18.46 11.02
C GLY A 709 -16.10 19.81 10.60
N ASP A 710 -16.70 20.93 11.03
CA ASP A 710 -16.15 22.27 10.76
C ASP A 710 -15.24 22.72 11.92
N TYR A 711 -13.96 22.40 11.78
CA TYR A 711 -12.91 22.76 12.74
C TYR A 711 -12.25 24.12 12.44
N ARG A 712 -12.83 24.95 11.58
CA ARG A 712 -12.42 26.34 11.46
C ARG A 712 -12.72 27.09 12.76
N VAL A 713 -11.90 28.06 13.08
CA VAL A 713 -12.08 28.83 14.31
C VAL A 713 -12.82 30.13 14.03
N ALA A 714 -13.56 30.62 15.04
CA ALA A 714 -14.31 31.88 14.98
C ALA A 714 -13.38 33.09 14.79
N PRO A 715 -13.86 34.21 14.20
CA PRO A 715 -13.05 35.44 13.99
C PRO A 715 -12.44 36.03 15.28
N SER A 716 -13.01 35.72 16.43
CA SER A 716 -12.52 36.17 17.75
C SER A 716 -11.48 35.21 18.35
N SER A 717 -11.21 34.07 17.74
CA SER A 717 -10.31 33.05 18.26
C SER A 717 -8.91 33.59 18.56
N PRO A 718 -8.32 33.19 19.69
CA PRO A 718 -6.93 33.49 20.01
C PRO A 718 -5.95 32.89 18.99
N ALA A 719 -6.28 31.76 18.35
CA ALA A 719 -5.45 31.12 17.35
C ALA A 719 -5.10 32.06 16.18
N LEU A 720 -6.06 32.83 15.71
CA LEU A 720 -5.85 33.80 14.61
C LEU A 720 -4.85 34.90 15.01
N LYS A 721 -4.82 35.29 16.30
CA LYS A 721 -3.88 36.28 16.81
C LYS A 721 -2.45 35.74 16.88
N LEU A 722 -2.30 34.43 17.05
CA LEU A 722 -1.01 33.75 17.05
C LEU A 722 -0.53 33.41 15.64
N GLY A 723 -1.33 33.72 14.61
CA GLY A 723 -0.95 33.49 13.21
C GLY A 723 -1.51 32.23 12.59
N PHE A 724 -2.34 31.45 13.30
CA PHE A 724 -3.10 30.36 12.71
C PHE A 724 -4.01 30.89 11.60
N ARG A 725 -4.22 30.12 10.56
CA ARG A 725 -5.10 30.46 9.44
C ARG A 725 -6.10 29.34 9.21
N ASN A 726 -7.38 29.69 9.15
CA ASN A 726 -8.42 28.74 8.77
C ASN A 726 -8.13 28.18 7.37
N PHE A 727 -8.34 26.90 7.20
CA PHE A 727 -8.23 26.19 5.92
C PHE A 727 -9.53 25.44 5.60
N ASP A 728 -9.70 25.07 4.35
CA ASP A 728 -10.91 24.38 3.87
C ASP A 728 -10.86 22.91 4.27
N THR A 729 -11.82 22.49 5.09
CA THR A 729 -11.97 21.10 5.56
C THR A 729 -13.02 20.30 4.78
N SER A 730 -13.59 20.86 3.72
CA SER A 730 -14.66 20.23 2.92
C SER A 730 -14.15 19.41 1.73
N ARG A 731 -12.84 19.46 1.43
CA ARG A 731 -12.26 18.90 0.20
C ARG A 731 -11.47 17.62 0.40
N PHE A 732 -11.53 17.01 1.58
CA PHE A 732 -10.85 15.75 1.84
C PHE A 732 -11.49 14.60 1.08
N GLY A 733 -10.66 13.67 0.62
CA GLY A 733 -11.10 12.45 -0.05
C GLY A 733 -11.52 12.66 -1.50
N LEU A 734 -12.37 11.76 -1.96
CA LEU A 734 -12.70 11.60 -3.37
C LEU A 734 -13.36 12.85 -4.00
N LEU A 735 -12.96 13.16 -5.21
CA LEU A 735 -13.55 14.22 -6.03
C LEU A 735 -14.98 13.85 -6.47
N PRO A 736 -15.79 14.86 -6.86
CA PRO A 736 -17.18 14.62 -7.30
C PRO A 736 -17.32 13.72 -8.52
N ASP A 737 -16.30 13.65 -9.37
CA ASP A 737 -16.28 12.82 -10.58
C ASP A 737 -15.78 11.39 -10.36
N PHE A 738 -15.50 11.00 -9.11
CA PHE A 738 -15.19 9.61 -8.79
C PHE A 738 -16.35 8.67 -9.21
N PRO A 739 -16.08 7.57 -9.93
CA PRO A 739 -17.14 6.73 -10.52
C PRO A 739 -17.79 5.79 -9.48
N ARG A 740 -18.41 6.35 -8.42
CA ARG A 740 -18.95 5.62 -7.25
C ARG A 740 -19.91 4.48 -7.61
N ASP A 741 -20.74 4.66 -8.65
CA ASP A 741 -21.78 3.70 -9.00
C ASP A 741 -21.35 2.70 -10.09
N ARG A 742 -20.16 2.90 -10.66
CA ARG A 742 -19.69 2.06 -11.76
C ARG A 742 -19.47 0.61 -11.33
N TRP A 743 -18.96 0.40 -10.12
CA TRP A 743 -18.52 -0.92 -9.65
C TRP A 743 -19.40 -1.52 -8.55
N ARG A 744 -20.50 -0.86 -8.21
CA ARG A 744 -21.54 -1.36 -7.32
C ARG A 744 -22.37 -2.47 -7.96
#